data_3599fcd1f35449e4b4c630529516677f
#
_entry.id   3599fcd1f35449e4b4c630529516677f
#
_cell.length_a   1.000
_cell.length_b   1.000
_cell.length_c   1.000
_cell.angle_alpha   90.00
_cell.angle_beta   90.00
_cell.angle_gamma   90.00
#
_symmetry.space_group_name_H-M   'P 1'
#
loop_
_entity.id
_entity.type
_entity.pdbx_description
1 polymer ?
#
loop_
_entity_poly.entity_id
_entity_poly.type
_entity_poly.pdbx_seq_one_letter_code
_entity_poly.pdbx_strand_id
1 'polypeptide(L)'
;MKQYVYSFKEGNKDMRVILGGKGANLAEMTSIGLPVPQGFTVSTEACTAYYEDGKQISPEICAQIDNKLAELEEETGKKLGDPTNPLLVSVRSGARESMPGMMDTVLNLGLNDEVATGFTKITNNERFVYDSYRRFIQMFADVVMGFPKSSFERKFDDIKEEKGVEFDTDLTADDLKEVVAIYKEEYKKHAGVEFPQDPKVQLMEAIKAVFRSWNNDRAITYRRLNDIPGSWGTAVNVQQMVYGNTGDTSGTGVAFTRNPATGEKKLFGEYLMNAQGEDVVAGIRTPQPIATLNDVMPECYEQFCKVCDILEEHYRDMQDMEFTIENGKLFMLQTRNGKRTAQAALKIAVDLVNEGMITKEQALLKVEPRQLDQLLHPNFEETSLKCAQVIATGLAASPGAATGRIYFTAEDVIEAHKNGVQDILLVRLETSPEDIEGMNIAHGILTIRGGMTSHAAVVARGMGTCCVCGCGSLRVDEENKVLTTPDGKKYHEGDYMSLDGSTGNVYGERIKTVEPEISGDFETFMSWADEVRTLKVRTNADTPRDALQARKFGAEGIGLCRTEHMFFEEERIFNFRRMITAETVEARKEALEKILPYQRSDFKELFKAMEIYPVTIRFLDPPLHEFLPHTDEEIRPLAESLGMTFDALKTRVESLKEFNPMMGHRGCRLAVTYPEIAEMQTRAVIEAALAVNKEGQNVVPEIMIPLVGDIKELKYVKDVVCKTADAIIAEAGVELPYKVGTMIEIPRAALTADEIAKEAEFFSFGTNDLTQMTYGFSRDDAAKFLNEYYTKNIFESDPFAHIDENGVGQLMQIAINKAKPVRPDIKLGICGEHGGDPRTVEFCHRIGLTYVSCSPYRVPLARLAAAQAAVKEKMGK
;
A
#
# COMPACT_ATOMS: atom_id res chain seq x y z
N MET A 1 10.47 36.30 -16.92
CA MET A 1 9.74 36.22 -15.62
C MET A 1 9.12 34.85 -15.57
N LYS A 2 9.29 34.09 -14.50
CA LYS A 2 8.73 32.75 -14.36
C LYS A 2 7.21 32.84 -14.16
N GLN A 3 6.45 32.01 -14.84
CA GLN A 3 4.99 31.96 -14.66
C GLN A 3 4.63 31.03 -13.49
N TYR A 4 3.87 31.54 -12.53
CA TYR A 4 3.37 30.80 -11.39
C TYR A 4 1.87 30.65 -11.36
N VAL A 5 1.14 31.50 -12.10
CA VAL A 5 -0.32 31.55 -12.11
C VAL A 5 -0.85 31.40 -13.52
N TYR A 6 -1.82 30.52 -13.72
CA TYR A 6 -2.34 30.12 -15.02
C TYR A 6 -3.88 30.23 -15.03
N SER A 7 -4.48 30.90 -16.03
CA SER A 7 -5.92 30.77 -16.23
C SER A 7 -6.26 29.35 -16.72
N PHE A 8 -7.51 28.93 -16.56
CA PHE A 8 -7.93 27.62 -17.06
C PHE A 8 -7.77 27.47 -18.58
N LYS A 9 -7.76 28.57 -19.32
CA LYS A 9 -7.53 28.59 -20.77
C LYS A 9 -6.06 28.36 -21.16
N GLU A 10 -5.14 28.56 -20.24
CA GLU A 10 -3.68 28.42 -20.48
C GLU A 10 -3.13 27.04 -20.16
N GLY A 11 -3.94 26.16 -19.57
CA GLY A 11 -3.54 24.82 -19.14
C GLY A 11 -4.16 23.70 -19.94
N ASN A 12 -3.68 22.49 -19.69
CA ASN A 12 -4.22 21.23 -20.20
C ASN A 12 -3.93 20.06 -19.24
N LYS A 13 -4.44 18.87 -19.55
CA LYS A 13 -4.28 17.67 -18.70
C LYS A 13 -2.83 17.22 -18.48
N ASP A 14 -1.91 17.55 -19.39
CA ASP A 14 -0.50 17.14 -19.30
C ASP A 14 0.29 18.02 -18.33
N MET A 15 -0.27 19.17 -17.92
CA MET A 15 0.34 20.07 -16.94
C MET A 15 0.07 19.70 -15.48
N ARG A 16 -0.24 18.45 -15.21
CA ARG A 16 -0.58 17.97 -13.85
C ARG A 16 0.52 18.22 -12.82
N VAL A 17 1.78 18.21 -13.22
CA VAL A 17 2.92 18.50 -12.34
C VAL A 17 2.86 19.94 -11.81
N ILE A 18 2.44 20.88 -12.65
CA ILE A 18 2.42 22.32 -12.35
C ILE A 18 1.07 22.76 -11.75
N LEU A 19 -0.04 22.31 -12.36
CA LEU A 19 -1.39 22.75 -12.02
C LEU A 19 -2.08 21.85 -10.98
N GLY A 20 -1.45 20.73 -10.60
CA GLY A 20 -2.10 19.68 -9.83
C GLY A 20 -3.15 18.94 -10.66
N GLY A 21 -3.73 17.87 -10.10
CA GLY A 21 -4.73 17.07 -10.80
C GLY A 21 -6.02 17.85 -11.09
N LYS A 22 -6.50 18.60 -10.12
CA LYS A 22 -7.75 19.39 -10.25
C LYS A 22 -7.58 20.54 -11.25
N GLY A 23 -6.51 21.33 -11.15
CA GLY A 23 -6.27 22.46 -12.04
C GLY A 23 -6.07 22.02 -13.49
N ALA A 24 -5.31 20.94 -13.72
CA ALA A 24 -5.11 20.39 -15.06
C ALA A 24 -6.43 19.91 -15.69
N ASN A 25 -7.29 19.26 -14.92
CA ASN A 25 -8.58 18.78 -15.42
C ASN A 25 -9.59 19.93 -15.66
N LEU A 26 -9.61 20.97 -14.82
CA LEU A 26 -10.41 22.17 -15.05
C LEU A 26 -10.00 22.87 -16.36
N ALA A 27 -8.70 22.99 -16.59
CA ALA A 27 -8.16 23.53 -17.81
C ALA A 27 -8.52 22.67 -19.04
N GLU A 28 -8.41 21.35 -18.94
CA GLU A 28 -8.77 20.43 -20.01
C GLU A 28 -10.25 20.47 -20.33
N MET A 29 -11.13 20.42 -19.34
CA MET A 29 -12.58 20.58 -19.57
C MET A 29 -12.92 21.89 -20.24
N THR A 30 -12.24 22.97 -19.88
CA THR A 30 -12.39 24.28 -20.53
C THR A 30 -11.99 24.22 -21.99
N SER A 31 -10.86 23.58 -22.30
CA SER A 31 -10.33 23.49 -23.66
C SER A 31 -11.21 22.68 -24.62
N ILE A 32 -11.91 21.66 -24.10
CA ILE A 32 -12.84 20.83 -24.87
C ILE A 32 -14.27 21.41 -24.91
N GLY A 33 -14.47 22.61 -24.37
CA GLY A 33 -15.72 23.37 -24.50
C GLY A 33 -16.83 22.96 -23.53
N LEU A 34 -16.52 22.29 -22.45
CA LEU A 34 -17.51 21.98 -21.41
C LEU A 34 -17.87 23.21 -20.53
N PRO A 35 -19.04 23.23 -19.93
CA PRO A 35 -19.52 24.36 -19.14
C PRO A 35 -18.82 24.42 -17.77
N VAL A 36 -17.61 24.94 -17.73
CA VAL A 36 -16.79 25.08 -16.52
C VAL A 36 -16.83 26.53 -16.06
N PRO A 37 -17.16 26.82 -14.78
CA PRO A 37 -16.96 28.15 -14.21
C PRO A 37 -15.49 28.54 -14.32
N GLN A 38 -15.21 29.73 -14.85
CA GLN A 38 -13.84 30.15 -15.12
C GLN A 38 -13.07 30.48 -13.86
N GLY A 39 -11.74 30.45 -13.98
CA GLY A 39 -10.84 30.69 -12.87
C GLY A 39 -9.37 30.58 -13.27
N PHE A 40 -8.52 30.54 -12.27
CA PHE A 40 -7.09 30.38 -12.45
C PHE A 40 -6.49 29.46 -11.39
N THR A 41 -5.32 28.92 -11.69
CA THR A 41 -4.57 28.04 -10.80
C THR A 41 -3.26 28.70 -10.40
N VAL A 42 -3.03 28.81 -9.09
CA VAL A 42 -1.72 29.13 -8.52
C VAL A 42 -0.94 27.83 -8.40
N SER A 43 0.21 27.74 -9.07
CA SER A 43 0.92 26.48 -9.32
C SER A 43 1.51 25.81 -8.07
N THR A 44 1.85 24.53 -8.19
CA THR A 44 2.61 23.77 -7.18
C THR A 44 3.98 24.40 -6.93
N GLU A 45 4.60 25.02 -7.93
CA GLU A 45 5.87 25.73 -7.81
C GLU A 45 5.74 26.99 -6.92
N ALA A 46 4.59 27.66 -6.96
CA ALA A 46 4.31 28.78 -6.05
C ALA A 46 4.19 28.28 -4.59
N CYS A 47 3.66 27.10 -4.36
CA CYS A 47 3.63 26.48 -3.04
C CYS A 47 5.05 26.18 -2.52
N THR A 48 5.91 25.62 -3.35
CA THR A 48 7.31 25.36 -2.99
C THR A 48 8.02 26.69 -2.64
N ALA A 49 7.90 27.72 -3.49
CA ALA A 49 8.45 29.03 -3.25
C ALA A 49 7.93 29.66 -1.93
N TYR A 50 6.64 29.47 -1.62
CA TYR A 50 6.05 29.95 -0.35
C TYR A 50 6.76 29.35 0.88
N TYR A 51 7.11 28.08 0.86
CA TYR A 51 7.84 27.45 1.96
C TYR A 51 9.30 27.86 2.01
N GLU A 52 9.97 28.01 0.86
CA GLU A 52 11.36 28.49 0.75
C GLU A 52 11.50 29.95 1.24
N ASP A 53 10.51 30.77 0.98
CA ASP A 53 10.48 32.18 1.39
C ASP A 53 9.92 32.40 2.82
N GLY A 54 9.97 31.39 3.67
CA GLY A 54 9.57 31.50 5.08
C GLY A 54 8.06 31.65 5.29
N LYS A 55 7.25 30.98 4.47
CA LYS A 55 5.78 31.03 4.47
C LYS A 55 5.22 32.41 4.08
N GLN A 56 5.85 33.03 3.10
CA GLN A 56 5.40 34.27 2.48
C GLN A 56 5.21 34.05 0.98
N ILE A 57 4.19 34.71 0.40
CA ILE A 57 4.01 34.76 -1.04
C ILE A 57 4.80 35.95 -1.58
N SER A 58 5.71 35.69 -2.52
CA SER A 58 6.57 36.74 -3.07
C SER A 58 5.77 37.82 -3.80
N PRO A 59 6.27 39.08 -3.88
CA PRO A 59 5.60 40.14 -4.64
C PRO A 59 5.34 39.79 -6.11
N GLU A 60 6.21 39.01 -6.73
CA GLU A 60 6.04 38.52 -8.11
C GLU A 60 4.81 37.61 -8.26
N ILE A 61 4.63 36.68 -7.33
CA ILE A 61 3.47 35.78 -7.33
C ILE A 61 2.19 36.57 -7.01
N CYS A 62 2.23 37.50 -6.06
CA CYS A 62 1.10 38.39 -5.75
C CYS A 62 0.66 39.18 -6.99
N ALA A 63 1.61 39.76 -7.74
CA ALA A 63 1.29 40.51 -8.96
C ALA A 63 0.65 39.60 -10.03
N GLN A 64 1.10 38.38 -10.18
CA GLN A 64 0.51 37.44 -11.12
C GLN A 64 -0.93 37.02 -10.67
N ILE A 65 -1.16 36.85 -9.38
CA ILE A 65 -2.51 36.60 -8.84
C ILE A 65 -3.45 37.78 -9.14
N ASP A 66 -3.00 39.00 -8.88
CA ASP A 66 -3.77 40.20 -9.18
C ASP A 66 -4.10 40.34 -10.69
N ASN A 67 -3.15 40.03 -11.55
CA ASN A 67 -3.37 40.05 -13.01
C ASN A 67 -4.39 38.99 -13.45
N LYS A 68 -4.29 37.76 -12.93
CA LYS A 68 -5.26 36.72 -13.27
C LYS A 68 -6.64 36.96 -12.67
N LEU A 69 -6.71 37.59 -11.51
CA LEU A 69 -7.99 38.06 -10.96
C LEU A 69 -8.63 39.10 -11.87
N ALA A 70 -7.87 40.09 -12.35
CA ALA A 70 -8.38 41.07 -13.27
C ALA A 70 -8.86 40.47 -14.61
N GLU A 71 -8.14 39.49 -15.16
CA GLU A 71 -8.58 38.71 -16.33
C GLU A 71 -9.92 37.98 -16.06
N LEU A 72 -10.04 37.36 -14.89
CA LEU A 72 -11.28 36.67 -14.48
C LEU A 72 -12.45 37.64 -14.32
N GLU A 73 -12.22 38.83 -13.74
CA GLU A 73 -13.22 39.87 -13.59
C GLU A 73 -13.73 40.39 -14.96
N GLU A 74 -12.79 40.59 -15.90
CA GLU A 74 -13.15 40.99 -17.29
C GLU A 74 -13.95 39.89 -17.99
N GLU A 75 -13.52 38.65 -17.89
CA GLU A 75 -14.19 37.50 -18.54
C GLU A 75 -15.59 37.23 -17.99
N THR A 76 -15.79 37.35 -16.68
CA THR A 76 -17.09 37.14 -16.04
C THR A 76 -17.99 38.34 -16.09
N GLY A 77 -17.45 39.53 -16.35
CA GLY A 77 -18.14 40.79 -16.21
C GLY A 77 -18.53 41.15 -14.75
N LYS A 78 -17.92 40.46 -13.78
CA LYS A 78 -18.15 40.62 -12.34
C LYS A 78 -16.88 41.09 -11.66
N LYS A 79 -16.98 41.71 -10.49
CA LYS A 79 -15.81 42.22 -9.78
C LYS A 79 -15.79 41.78 -8.33
N LEU A 80 -14.63 41.36 -7.85
CA LEU A 80 -14.42 40.95 -6.46
C LEU A 80 -14.64 42.17 -5.53
N GLY A 81 -15.59 42.07 -4.59
CA GLY A 81 -15.94 43.14 -3.66
C GLY A 81 -16.87 44.20 -4.19
N ASP A 82 -17.36 44.12 -5.43
CA ASP A 82 -18.35 45.07 -5.98
C ASP A 82 -19.76 44.68 -5.49
N PRO A 83 -20.42 45.53 -4.73
CA PRO A 83 -21.78 45.27 -4.26
C PRO A 83 -22.85 45.30 -5.36
N THR A 84 -22.53 45.86 -6.54
CA THR A 84 -23.48 45.98 -7.65
C THR A 84 -23.44 44.79 -8.59
N ASN A 85 -22.31 44.12 -8.72
CA ASN A 85 -22.14 42.89 -9.51
C ASN A 85 -20.98 42.05 -8.97
N PRO A 86 -21.14 41.38 -7.83
CA PRO A 86 -20.04 40.74 -7.13
C PRO A 86 -19.56 39.48 -7.84
N LEU A 87 -18.21 39.37 -7.96
CA LEU A 87 -17.53 38.10 -8.19
C LEU A 87 -17.31 37.42 -6.85
N LEU A 88 -17.83 36.24 -6.68
CA LEU A 88 -17.48 35.37 -5.56
C LEU A 88 -16.70 34.16 -6.07
N VAL A 89 -15.74 33.71 -5.31
CA VAL A 89 -14.86 32.64 -5.74
C VAL A 89 -14.73 31.52 -4.69
N SER A 90 -14.42 30.33 -5.15
CA SER A 90 -13.92 29.24 -4.32
C SER A 90 -12.40 29.19 -4.38
N VAL A 91 -11.75 28.84 -3.29
CA VAL A 91 -10.31 28.61 -3.18
C VAL A 91 -10.09 27.16 -2.74
N ARG A 92 -9.59 26.33 -3.65
CA ARG A 92 -9.53 24.89 -3.49
C ARG A 92 -8.11 24.38 -3.69
N SER A 93 -7.69 23.41 -2.87
CA SER A 93 -6.43 22.68 -3.07
C SER A 93 -6.47 21.82 -4.33
N GLY A 94 -5.30 21.61 -4.94
CA GLY A 94 -5.12 20.77 -6.11
C GLY A 94 -3.76 20.10 -6.13
N ALA A 95 -3.54 19.06 -5.34
CA ALA A 95 -2.31 18.26 -5.41
C ALA A 95 -2.22 17.43 -6.70
N ARG A 96 -1.01 16.97 -7.06
CA ARG A 96 -0.82 16.10 -8.22
C ARG A 96 -1.61 14.81 -8.11
N GLU A 97 -1.57 14.20 -6.91
CA GLU A 97 -2.39 13.04 -6.58
C GLU A 97 -3.59 13.45 -5.71
N SER A 98 -4.71 12.77 -5.90
CA SER A 98 -5.92 13.05 -5.13
C SER A 98 -5.73 12.65 -3.67
N MET A 99 -5.94 13.61 -2.77
CA MET A 99 -5.84 13.43 -1.31
C MET A 99 -7.17 13.82 -0.65
N PRO A 100 -8.22 12.98 -0.73
CA PRO A 100 -9.58 13.34 -0.30
C PRO A 100 -9.63 13.69 1.19
N GLY A 101 -10.19 14.84 1.52
CA GLY A 101 -10.36 15.31 2.91
C GLY A 101 -9.08 15.74 3.63
N MET A 102 -7.92 15.65 2.97
CA MET A 102 -6.63 15.96 3.62
C MET A 102 -6.27 17.43 3.57
N MET A 103 -6.77 18.16 2.61
CA MET A 103 -6.47 19.58 2.39
C MET A 103 -7.76 20.42 2.34
N ASP A 104 -7.59 21.71 2.53
CA ASP A 104 -8.66 22.63 2.84
C ASP A 104 -9.29 23.29 1.59
N THR A 105 -10.52 23.76 1.75
CA THR A 105 -11.32 24.47 0.74
C THR A 105 -12.03 25.64 1.41
N VAL A 106 -12.10 26.80 0.72
CA VAL A 106 -12.88 27.95 1.14
C VAL A 106 -13.86 28.30 0.03
N LEU A 107 -15.16 28.38 0.35
CA LEU A 107 -16.22 28.74 -0.57
C LEU A 107 -16.78 30.15 -0.26
N ASN A 108 -17.46 30.70 -1.23
CA ASN A 108 -18.15 32.00 -1.10
C ASN A 108 -17.21 33.18 -0.74
N LEU A 109 -15.94 33.08 -1.09
CA LEU A 109 -14.95 34.11 -0.80
C LEU A 109 -15.27 35.38 -1.60
N GLY A 110 -15.17 36.51 -0.96
CA GLY A 110 -15.55 37.84 -1.50
C GLY A 110 -16.78 38.46 -0.81
N LEU A 111 -17.49 37.66 0.00
CA LEU A 111 -18.58 38.19 0.81
C LEU A 111 -18.06 39.08 1.95
N ASN A 112 -18.71 40.21 2.11
CA ASN A 112 -18.58 41.13 3.22
C ASN A 112 -19.97 41.81 3.42
N ASP A 113 -20.09 42.73 4.35
CA ASP A 113 -21.37 43.35 4.69
C ASP A 113 -21.98 44.15 3.52
N GLU A 114 -21.15 44.87 2.76
CA GLU A 114 -21.61 45.67 1.61
C GLU A 114 -22.00 44.77 0.44
N VAL A 115 -21.18 43.74 0.14
CA VAL A 115 -21.47 42.77 -0.93
C VAL A 115 -22.71 41.96 -0.61
N ALA A 116 -22.90 41.51 0.64
CA ALA A 116 -24.12 40.79 1.03
C ALA A 116 -25.40 41.65 0.82
N THR A 117 -25.35 42.90 1.19
CA THR A 117 -26.47 43.84 0.98
C THR A 117 -26.75 44.07 -0.51
N GLY A 118 -25.71 44.24 -1.31
CA GLY A 118 -25.83 44.46 -2.77
C GLY A 118 -26.30 43.20 -3.48
N PHE A 119 -25.72 42.04 -3.14
CA PHE A 119 -26.02 40.74 -3.73
C PHE A 119 -27.46 40.29 -3.46
N THR A 120 -28.01 40.64 -2.28
CA THR A 120 -29.44 40.46 -1.98
C THR A 120 -30.35 41.20 -2.97
N LYS A 121 -29.98 42.42 -3.34
CA LYS A 121 -30.76 43.19 -4.34
C LYS A 121 -30.70 42.58 -5.75
N ILE A 122 -29.59 42.02 -6.12
CA ILE A 122 -29.38 41.42 -7.44
C ILE A 122 -30.11 40.08 -7.54
N THR A 123 -29.97 39.22 -6.54
CA THR A 123 -30.55 37.88 -6.52
C THR A 123 -32.02 37.86 -6.18
N ASN A 124 -32.51 38.92 -5.53
CA ASN A 124 -33.81 38.96 -4.91
C ASN A 124 -34.09 37.75 -3.98
N ASN A 125 -33.01 37.21 -3.37
CA ASN A 125 -33.03 36.05 -2.50
C ASN A 125 -32.10 36.28 -1.29
N GLU A 126 -32.62 37.02 -0.33
CA GLU A 126 -31.89 37.41 0.87
C GLU A 126 -31.48 36.21 1.71
N ARG A 127 -32.33 35.16 1.78
CA ARG A 127 -32.05 33.95 2.52
C ARG A 127 -30.79 33.26 1.96
N PHE A 128 -30.67 33.07 0.66
CA PHE A 128 -29.55 32.50 -0.02
C PHE A 128 -28.24 33.27 0.26
N VAL A 129 -28.27 34.59 0.20
CA VAL A 129 -27.08 35.41 0.40
C VAL A 129 -26.57 35.28 1.83
N TYR A 130 -27.44 35.33 2.83
CA TYR A 130 -27.01 35.23 4.23
C TYR A 130 -26.67 33.80 4.67
N ASP A 131 -27.27 32.77 4.04
CA ASP A 131 -26.79 31.38 4.20
C ASP A 131 -25.35 31.21 3.66
N SER A 132 -25.09 31.75 2.48
CA SER A 132 -23.76 31.75 1.89
C SER A 132 -22.74 32.54 2.72
N TYR A 133 -23.17 33.68 3.29
CA TYR A 133 -22.30 34.51 4.13
C TYR A 133 -21.93 33.83 5.46
N ARG A 134 -22.89 33.20 6.15
CA ARG A 134 -22.57 32.45 7.39
C ARG A 134 -21.62 31.29 7.11
N ARG A 135 -21.84 30.53 6.01
CA ARG A 135 -20.95 29.42 5.59
C ARG A 135 -19.54 29.92 5.32
N PHE A 136 -19.42 31.07 4.65
CA PHE A 136 -18.10 31.65 4.41
C PHE A 136 -17.38 32.07 5.70
N ILE A 137 -18.06 32.71 6.63
CA ILE A 137 -17.45 33.11 7.91
C ILE A 137 -16.96 31.86 8.67
N GLN A 138 -17.78 30.84 8.74
CA GLN A 138 -17.41 29.57 9.40
C GLN A 138 -16.21 28.90 8.75
N MET A 139 -16.22 28.77 7.42
CA MET A 139 -15.10 28.18 6.69
C MET A 139 -13.82 29.01 6.83
N PHE A 140 -13.94 30.35 6.75
CA PHE A 140 -12.77 31.20 6.92
C PHE A 140 -12.18 31.07 8.33
N ALA A 141 -13.05 31.05 9.34
CA ALA A 141 -12.63 30.87 10.74
C ALA A 141 -11.93 29.52 10.97
N ASP A 142 -12.49 28.42 10.46
CA ASP A 142 -11.95 27.07 10.62
C ASP A 142 -10.69 26.86 9.75
N VAL A 143 -10.80 27.07 8.46
CA VAL A 143 -9.77 26.72 7.48
C VAL A 143 -8.62 27.73 7.49
N VAL A 144 -8.92 29.03 7.47
CA VAL A 144 -7.88 30.07 7.34
C VAL A 144 -7.26 30.39 8.67
N MET A 145 -8.07 30.49 9.72
CA MET A 145 -7.63 30.92 11.05
C MET A 145 -7.32 29.76 12.00
N GLY A 146 -7.82 28.55 11.71
CA GLY A 146 -7.65 27.37 12.55
C GLY A 146 -8.50 27.40 13.84
N PHE A 147 -9.61 28.14 13.85
CA PHE A 147 -10.50 28.19 15.00
C PHE A 147 -11.37 26.92 15.08
N PRO A 148 -11.79 26.48 16.29
CA PRO A 148 -12.59 25.28 16.43
C PRO A 148 -13.95 25.41 15.71
N LYS A 149 -14.18 24.60 14.68
CA LYS A 149 -15.44 24.53 13.93
C LYS A 149 -16.64 24.30 14.85
N SER A 150 -16.47 23.47 15.87
CA SER A 150 -17.50 23.17 16.87
C SER A 150 -18.03 24.38 17.64
N SER A 151 -17.25 25.48 17.74
CA SER A 151 -17.72 26.70 18.38
C SER A 151 -18.82 27.39 17.55
N PHE A 152 -18.68 27.36 16.22
CA PHE A 152 -19.67 27.94 15.30
C PHE A 152 -20.87 27.01 15.13
N GLU A 153 -20.65 25.69 15.02
CA GLU A 153 -21.73 24.70 14.88
C GLU A 153 -22.67 24.73 16.09
N ARG A 154 -22.13 24.78 17.30
CA ARG A 154 -22.97 24.93 18.50
C ARG A 154 -23.87 26.18 18.48
N LYS A 155 -23.31 27.32 18.06
CA LYS A 155 -24.10 28.57 17.95
C LYS A 155 -25.22 28.44 16.92
N PHE A 156 -24.97 27.71 15.84
CA PHE A 156 -25.95 27.43 14.80
C PHE A 156 -27.05 26.49 15.32
N ASP A 157 -26.67 25.45 16.03
CA ASP A 157 -27.64 24.53 16.65
C ASP A 157 -28.48 25.21 17.73
N ASP A 158 -27.88 26.07 18.56
CA ASP A 158 -28.61 26.89 19.55
C ASP A 158 -29.72 27.73 18.88
N ILE A 159 -29.42 28.34 17.74
CA ILE A 159 -30.41 29.13 16.98
C ILE A 159 -31.52 28.26 16.40
N LYS A 160 -31.15 27.08 15.80
CA LYS A 160 -32.17 26.14 15.29
C LYS A 160 -33.13 25.68 16.40
N GLU A 161 -32.56 25.34 17.55
CA GLU A 161 -33.36 24.95 18.74
C GLU A 161 -34.28 26.09 19.22
N GLU A 162 -33.73 27.31 19.32
CA GLU A 162 -34.51 28.49 19.70
C GLU A 162 -35.67 28.78 18.73
N LYS A 163 -35.44 28.61 17.42
CA LYS A 163 -36.45 28.81 16.38
C LYS A 163 -37.36 27.59 16.18
N GLY A 164 -37.05 26.44 16.82
CA GLY A 164 -37.83 25.22 16.71
C GLY A 164 -37.81 24.55 15.34
N VAL A 165 -36.70 24.66 14.62
CA VAL A 165 -36.51 24.07 13.27
C VAL A 165 -35.50 22.92 13.31
N GLU A 166 -35.72 21.94 12.45
CA GLU A 166 -34.85 20.77 12.35
C GLU A 166 -33.74 20.99 11.31
N PHE A 167 -34.09 21.52 10.15
CA PHE A 167 -33.17 21.71 9.04
C PHE A 167 -32.75 23.17 8.90
N ASP A 168 -31.53 23.40 8.44
CA ASP A 168 -31.00 24.74 8.13
C ASP A 168 -31.82 25.45 7.02
N THR A 169 -32.43 24.68 6.11
CA THR A 169 -33.32 25.15 5.06
C THR A 169 -34.61 25.80 5.60
N ASP A 170 -35.00 25.52 6.83
CA ASP A 170 -36.21 26.03 7.46
C ASP A 170 -36.01 27.41 8.13
N LEU A 171 -34.75 27.85 8.28
CA LEU A 171 -34.42 29.17 8.81
C LEU A 171 -34.76 30.26 7.81
N THR A 172 -35.33 31.37 8.33
CA THR A 172 -35.65 32.54 7.52
C THR A 172 -34.41 33.40 7.22
N ALA A 173 -34.53 34.35 6.31
CA ALA A 173 -33.46 35.30 6.03
C ALA A 173 -33.06 36.12 7.28
N ASP A 174 -34.03 36.51 8.12
CA ASP A 174 -33.75 37.27 9.35
C ASP A 174 -33.01 36.40 10.39
N ASP A 175 -33.36 35.11 10.49
CA ASP A 175 -32.65 34.17 11.37
C ASP A 175 -31.21 34.02 10.90
N LEU A 176 -30.94 33.91 9.60
CA LEU A 176 -29.60 33.80 9.04
C LEU A 176 -28.78 35.09 9.18
N LYS A 177 -29.42 36.28 9.16
CA LYS A 177 -28.74 37.53 9.51
C LYS A 177 -28.29 37.53 10.97
N GLU A 178 -29.12 37.02 11.86
CA GLU A 178 -28.78 36.84 13.28
C GLU A 178 -27.60 35.90 13.44
N VAL A 179 -27.59 34.75 12.73
CA VAL A 179 -26.46 33.82 12.72
C VAL A 179 -25.18 34.51 12.23
N VAL A 180 -25.22 35.29 11.15
CA VAL A 180 -24.06 36.04 10.63
C VAL A 180 -23.50 37.00 11.69
N ALA A 181 -24.37 37.73 12.40
CA ALA A 181 -23.95 38.61 13.47
C ALA A 181 -23.25 37.82 14.62
N ILE A 182 -23.85 36.72 15.05
CA ILE A 182 -23.28 35.82 16.08
C ILE A 182 -21.95 35.24 15.64
N TYR A 183 -21.81 34.82 14.38
CA TYR A 183 -20.58 34.28 13.85
C TYR A 183 -19.46 35.32 13.78
N LYS A 184 -19.75 36.55 13.44
CA LYS A 184 -18.78 37.66 13.46
C LYS A 184 -18.29 37.94 14.88
N GLU A 185 -19.19 37.92 15.87
CA GLU A 185 -18.82 38.07 17.27
C GLU A 185 -17.95 36.86 17.77
N GLU A 186 -18.30 35.64 17.39
CA GLU A 186 -17.52 34.45 17.74
C GLU A 186 -16.12 34.50 17.05
N TYR A 187 -16.06 34.93 15.79
CA TYR A 187 -14.79 35.16 15.10
C TYR A 187 -13.93 36.18 15.85
N LYS A 188 -14.48 37.34 16.20
CA LYS A 188 -13.79 38.40 16.96
C LYS A 188 -13.29 37.91 18.31
N LYS A 189 -14.09 37.10 18.98
CA LYS A 189 -13.70 36.52 20.28
C LYS A 189 -12.43 35.63 20.17
N HIS A 190 -12.32 34.86 19.09
CA HIS A 190 -11.14 34.02 18.84
C HIS A 190 -9.96 34.79 18.23
N ALA A 191 -10.20 35.68 17.29
CA ALA A 191 -9.20 36.39 16.53
C ALA A 191 -8.66 37.67 17.24
N GLY A 192 -9.43 38.26 18.14
CA GLY A 192 -9.17 39.57 18.74
C GLY A 192 -9.39 40.77 17.77
N VAL A 193 -9.80 40.50 16.54
CA VAL A 193 -10.06 41.49 15.49
C VAL A 193 -11.35 41.13 14.75
N GLU A 194 -11.93 42.13 14.08
CA GLU A 194 -13.15 41.92 13.26
C GLU A 194 -12.88 40.96 12.09
N PHE A 195 -13.96 40.29 11.63
CA PHE A 195 -13.93 39.51 10.40
C PHE A 195 -13.51 40.39 9.20
N PRO A 196 -12.51 39.95 8.38
CA PRO A 196 -11.94 40.79 7.33
C PRO A 196 -12.97 41.15 6.26
N GLN A 197 -13.15 42.43 6.04
CA GLN A 197 -14.10 42.97 5.06
C GLN A 197 -13.43 43.25 3.70
N ASP A 198 -12.11 43.27 3.60
CA ASP A 198 -11.38 43.42 2.33
C ASP A 198 -11.30 42.09 1.59
N PRO A 199 -11.97 41.93 0.42
CA PRO A 199 -11.95 40.66 -0.31
C PRO A 199 -10.60 40.23 -0.82
N LYS A 200 -9.66 41.15 -1.09
CA LYS A 200 -8.30 40.80 -1.49
C LYS A 200 -7.52 40.22 -0.34
N VAL A 201 -7.69 40.75 0.86
CA VAL A 201 -7.11 40.18 2.08
C VAL A 201 -7.68 38.79 2.32
N GLN A 202 -8.99 38.59 2.16
CA GLN A 202 -9.62 37.27 2.27
C GLN A 202 -9.02 36.29 1.28
N LEU A 203 -8.83 36.67 0.01
CA LEU A 203 -8.27 35.82 -1.04
C LEU A 203 -6.85 35.42 -0.74
N MET A 204 -5.99 36.38 -0.38
CA MET A 204 -4.57 36.09 -0.11
C MET A 204 -4.40 35.20 1.12
N GLU A 205 -5.16 35.40 2.18
CA GLU A 205 -5.12 34.55 3.37
C GLU A 205 -5.66 33.14 3.10
N ALA A 206 -6.68 33.00 2.26
CA ALA A 206 -7.20 31.70 1.84
C ALA A 206 -6.17 30.92 1.00
N ILE A 207 -5.46 31.57 0.06
CA ILE A 207 -4.39 30.94 -0.72
C ILE A 207 -3.26 30.45 0.20
N LYS A 208 -2.83 31.28 1.14
CA LYS A 208 -1.83 30.89 2.15
C LYS A 208 -2.30 29.70 2.99
N ALA A 209 -3.57 29.69 3.39
CA ALA A 209 -4.15 28.60 4.16
C ALA A 209 -4.10 27.27 3.41
N VAL A 210 -4.46 27.28 2.12
CA VAL A 210 -4.36 26.08 1.28
C VAL A 210 -2.91 25.63 1.14
N PHE A 211 -1.94 26.52 0.98
CA PHE A 211 -0.53 26.14 0.98
C PHE A 211 -0.10 25.53 2.33
N ARG A 212 -0.54 26.10 3.45
CA ARG A 212 -0.24 25.55 4.79
C ARG A 212 -0.83 24.16 4.98
N SER A 213 -2.01 23.89 4.41
CA SER A 213 -2.69 22.61 4.56
C SER A 213 -1.92 21.43 3.93
N TRP A 214 -0.99 21.70 3.00
CA TRP A 214 -0.08 20.68 2.47
C TRP A 214 0.73 20.00 3.57
N ASN A 215 1.12 20.73 4.60
CA ASN A 215 1.93 20.22 5.71
C ASN A 215 1.15 20.14 7.04
N ASN A 216 -0.16 19.99 7.01
CA ASN A 216 -0.91 19.61 8.21
C ASN A 216 -0.69 18.11 8.51
N ASP A 217 -0.91 17.68 9.75
CA ASP A 217 -0.60 16.32 10.23
C ASP A 217 -1.32 15.23 9.42
N ARG A 218 -2.58 15.46 9.08
CA ARG A 218 -3.38 14.51 8.28
C ARG A 218 -2.84 14.37 6.85
N ALA A 219 -2.41 15.46 6.22
CA ALA A 219 -1.84 15.45 4.88
C ALA A 219 -0.45 14.78 4.87
N ILE A 220 0.38 15.04 5.87
CA ILE A 220 1.69 14.38 6.04
C ILE A 220 1.49 12.88 6.21
N THR A 221 0.59 12.48 7.09
CA THR A 221 0.29 11.06 7.33
C THR A 221 -0.23 10.37 6.07
N TYR A 222 -1.18 11.00 5.37
CA TYR A 222 -1.71 10.46 4.12
C TYR A 222 -0.62 10.29 3.05
N ARG A 223 0.25 11.30 2.87
CA ARG A 223 1.35 11.21 1.90
C ARG A 223 2.31 10.07 2.22
N ARG A 224 2.66 9.90 3.50
CA ARG A 224 3.52 8.80 3.94
C ARG A 224 2.90 7.43 3.62
N LEU A 225 1.61 7.26 3.88
CA LEU A 225 0.89 6.00 3.62
C LEU A 225 0.71 5.68 2.12
N ASN A 226 0.79 6.70 1.26
CA ASN A 226 0.56 6.58 -0.18
C ASN A 226 1.82 6.88 -1.01
N ASP A 227 3.00 6.90 -0.40
CA ASP A 227 4.29 7.14 -1.06
C ASP A 227 4.32 8.45 -1.90
N ILE A 228 3.66 9.51 -1.41
CA ILE A 228 3.62 10.81 -2.08
C ILE A 228 4.73 11.71 -1.53
N PRO A 229 5.69 12.17 -2.37
CA PRO A 229 6.79 13.02 -1.93
C PRO A 229 6.32 14.37 -1.37
N GLY A 230 6.84 14.77 -0.21
CA GLY A 230 6.53 16.06 0.42
C GLY A 230 6.98 17.27 -0.40
N SER A 231 7.98 17.10 -1.28
CA SER A 231 8.53 18.12 -2.17
C SER A 231 7.60 18.56 -3.30
N TRP A 232 6.50 17.82 -3.56
CA TRP A 232 5.63 18.14 -4.69
C TRP A 232 4.80 19.41 -4.51
N GLY A 233 4.41 19.74 -3.29
CA GLY A 233 3.52 20.86 -3.01
C GLY A 233 2.08 20.64 -3.51
N THR A 234 1.24 21.64 -3.29
CA THR A 234 -0.13 21.68 -3.81
C THR A 234 -0.34 22.93 -4.66
N ALA A 235 -1.15 22.80 -5.71
CA ALA A 235 -1.70 23.96 -6.41
C ALA A 235 -2.92 24.52 -5.66
N VAL A 236 -3.30 25.75 -5.98
CA VAL A 236 -4.51 26.39 -5.49
C VAL A 236 -5.35 26.81 -6.68
N ASN A 237 -6.61 26.35 -6.73
CA ASN A 237 -7.57 26.72 -7.76
C ASN A 237 -8.51 27.80 -7.24
N VAL A 238 -8.49 28.96 -7.85
CA VAL A 238 -9.41 30.07 -7.60
C VAL A 238 -10.43 30.06 -8.73
N GLN A 239 -11.68 29.75 -8.41
CA GLN A 239 -12.72 29.52 -9.41
C GLN A 239 -13.96 30.31 -9.07
N GLN A 240 -14.60 30.90 -10.09
CA GLN A 240 -15.90 31.57 -9.96
C GLN A 240 -16.91 30.61 -9.29
N MET A 241 -17.63 31.12 -8.29
CA MET A 241 -18.72 30.38 -7.67
C MET A 241 -19.93 30.29 -8.61
N VAL A 242 -20.54 29.09 -8.60
CA VAL A 242 -21.89 28.82 -9.11
C VAL A 242 -22.68 28.16 -7.97
N TYR A 243 -23.97 28.38 -7.94
CA TYR A 243 -24.79 28.14 -6.75
C TYR A 243 -25.89 27.10 -6.99
N GLY A 244 -25.82 25.99 -6.29
CA GLY A 244 -26.88 24.98 -6.27
C GLY A 244 -27.99 25.27 -5.24
N ASN A 245 -27.87 26.33 -4.45
CA ASN A 245 -28.79 26.67 -3.35
C ASN A 245 -29.57 27.98 -3.58
N THR A 246 -29.84 28.32 -4.83
CA THR A 246 -30.64 29.50 -5.18
C THR A 246 -32.13 29.22 -5.25
N GLY A 247 -32.59 28.01 -5.05
CA GLY A 247 -34.00 27.61 -5.06
C GLY A 247 -34.24 26.28 -5.75
N ASP A 248 -35.50 26.00 -6.09
CA ASP A 248 -35.95 24.71 -6.61
C ASP A 248 -35.47 24.37 -8.04
N THR A 249 -34.89 25.34 -8.77
CA THR A 249 -34.29 25.14 -10.10
C THR A 249 -32.78 24.99 -10.05
N SER A 250 -32.24 24.79 -8.87
CA SER A 250 -30.83 24.70 -8.62
C SER A 250 -30.53 23.47 -7.78
N GLY A 251 -29.36 22.90 -7.93
CA GLY A 251 -28.92 21.73 -7.22
C GLY A 251 -27.44 21.44 -7.44
N THR A 252 -26.95 20.43 -6.77
CA THR A 252 -25.55 19.98 -6.89
C THR A 252 -25.49 18.48 -6.76
N GLY A 253 -24.44 17.86 -7.29
CA GLY A 253 -24.29 16.43 -7.19
C GLY A 253 -22.89 15.94 -7.53
N VAL A 254 -22.71 14.64 -7.27
CA VAL A 254 -21.52 13.88 -7.60
C VAL A 254 -21.92 12.62 -8.36
N ALA A 255 -21.20 12.28 -9.40
CA ALA A 255 -21.52 11.08 -10.18
C ALA A 255 -20.28 10.48 -10.82
N PHE A 256 -20.41 9.18 -11.11
CA PHE A 256 -19.42 8.36 -11.82
C PHE A 256 -20.03 7.90 -13.14
N THR A 257 -19.24 7.86 -14.19
CA THR A 257 -19.70 7.35 -15.50
C THR A 257 -19.97 5.85 -15.49
N ARG A 258 -19.37 5.12 -14.55
CA ARG A 258 -19.60 3.69 -14.28
C ARG A 258 -19.71 3.46 -12.77
N ASN A 259 -20.32 2.36 -12.37
CA ASN A 259 -20.40 2.02 -10.94
C ASN A 259 -19.02 1.77 -10.35
N PRO A 260 -18.55 2.57 -9.38
CA PRO A 260 -17.21 2.46 -8.81
C PRO A 260 -17.00 1.20 -7.94
N ALA A 261 -18.08 0.54 -7.52
CA ALA A 261 -18.00 -0.69 -6.73
C ALA A 261 -17.96 -1.94 -7.62
N THR A 262 -18.73 -1.98 -8.70
CA THR A 262 -18.91 -3.18 -9.54
C THR A 262 -18.27 -3.09 -10.93
N GLY A 263 -17.98 -1.88 -11.42
CA GLY A 263 -17.51 -1.64 -12.78
C GLY A 263 -18.59 -1.65 -13.85
N GLU A 264 -19.86 -1.84 -13.49
CA GLU A 264 -20.97 -1.84 -14.44
C GLU A 264 -21.04 -0.49 -15.19
N LYS A 265 -21.21 -0.55 -16.52
CA LYS A 265 -21.37 0.65 -17.37
C LYS A 265 -22.75 1.26 -17.18
N LYS A 266 -22.95 1.92 -16.06
CA LYS A 266 -24.17 2.61 -15.68
C LYS A 266 -23.81 3.83 -14.85
N LEU A 267 -24.40 4.98 -15.21
CA LEU A 267 -24.23 6.22 -14.46
C LEU A 267 -24.63 6.00 -12.99
N PHE A 268 -23.71 6.29 -12.10
CA PHE A 268 -23.86 6.08 -10.67
C PHE A 268 -23.56 7.39 -9.93
N GLY A 269 -24.46 7.84 -9.06
CA GLY A 269 -24.24 9.06 -8.33
C GLY A 269 -25.48 9.56 -7.61
N GLU A 270 -25.33 10.71 -6.98
CA GLU A 270 -26.32 11.32 -6.11
C GLU A 270 -26.36 12.85 -6.32
N TYR A 271 -27.52 13.44 -6.08
CA TYR A 271 -27.70 14.87 -6.14
C TYR A 271 -28.66 15.38 -5.05
N LEU A 272 -28.55 16.65 -4.74
CA LEU A 272 -29.50 17.38 -3.89
C LEU A 272 -29.97 18.64 -4.61
N MET A 273 -31.28 18.88 -4.54
CA MET A 273 -31.85 20.17 -4.95
C MET A 273 -31.70 21.20 -3.85
N ASN A 274 -31.54 22.46 -4.26
CA ASN A 274 -31.36 23.60 -3.37
C ASN A 274 -30.27 23.33 -2.29
N ALA A 275 -29.06 23.02 -2.75
CA ALA A 275 -27.92 22.61 -1.92
C ALA A 275 -26.60 23.08 -2.49
N GLN A 276 -25.61 23.27 -1.62
CA GLN A 276 -24.21 23.41 -2.01
C GLN A 276 -23.50 22.05 -1.98
N GLY A 277 -22.33 21.94 -2.64
CA GLY A 277 -21.62 20.67 -2.79
C GLY A 277 -21.28 19.97 -1.47
N GLU A 278 -20.99 20.74 -0.42
CA GLU A 278 -20.72 20.22 0.91
C GLU A 278 -21.93 19.51 1.56
N ASP A 279 -23.14 19.91 1.21
CA ASP A 279 -24.38 19.34 1.76
C ASP A 279 -24.61 17.89 1.30
N VAL A 280 -24.13 17.54 0.10
CA VAL A 280 -24.19 16.15 -0.43
C VAL A 280 -23.35 15.20 0.43
N VAL A 281 -22.22 15.66 0.93
CA VAL A 281 -21.28 14.86 1.69
C VAL A 281 -21.57 14.88 3.19
N ALA A 282 -22.17 15.98 3.69
CA ALA A 282 -22.42 16.18 5.11
C ALA A 282 -23.48 15.23 5.72
N GLY A 283 -24.32 14.61 4.88
CA GLY A 283 -25.31 13.64 5.32
C GLY A 283 -26.50 14.21 6.11
N ILE A 284 -26.65 15.54 6.14
CA ILE A 284 -27.74 16.22 6.84
C ILE A 284 -29.08 15.96 6.14
N ARG A 285 -29.08 15.97 4.80
CA ARG A 285 -30.22 15.61 3.95
C ARG A 285 -29.89 14.36 3.14
N THR A 286 -30.87 13.51 2.88
CA THR A 286 -30.68 12.28 2.08
C THR A 286 -30.59 12.65 0.60
N PRO A 287 -29.43 12.42 -0.08
CA PRO A 287 -29.32 12.65 -1.51
C PRO A 287 -30.22 11.70 -2.32
N GLN A 288 -30.60 12.15 -3.51
CA GLN A 288 -31.38 11.38 -4.45
C GLN A 288 -30.47 10.69 -5.48
N PRO A 289 -30.81 9.48 -5.94
CA PRO A 289 -30.07 8.80 -7.02
C PRO A 289 -30.04 9.66 -8.28
N ILE A 290 -28.88 9.74 -8.94
CA ILE A 290 -28.68 10.61 -10.12
C ILE A 290 -29.69 10.34 -11.25
N ALA A 291 -30.15 9.10 -11.43
CA ALA A 291 -31.12 8.75 -12.44
C ALA A 291 -32.47 9.49 -12.27
N THR A 292 -32.86 9.81 -11.03
CA THR A 292 -34.09 10.54 -10.73
C THR A 292 -34.03 12.04 -11.10
N LEU A 293 -32.84 12.56 -11.39
CA LEU A 293 -32.70 13.92 -11.91
C LEU A 293 -33.41 14.10 -13.24
N ASN A 294 -33.55 13.02 -14.03
CA ASN A 294 -34.33 13.02 -15.27
C ASN A 294 -35.82 13.39 -15.06
N ASP A 295 -36.38 13.04 -13.91
CA ASP A 295 -37.78 13.34 -13.58
C ASP A 295 -37.98 14.79 -13.13
N VAL A 296 -36.93 15.40 -12.54
CA VAL A 296 -36.96 16.74 -11.94
C VAL A 296 -36.48 17.79 -12.94
N MET A 297 -35.39 17.52 -13.64
CA MET A 297 -34.71 18.44 -14.59
C MET A 297 -34.21 17.69 -15.81
N PRO A 298 -35.09 17.22 -16.71
CA PRO A 298 -34.74 16.36 -17.84
C PRO A 298 -33.71 16.97 -18.81
N GLU A 299 -33.78 18.27 -19.07
CA GLU A 299 -32.82 18.95 -19.95
C GLU A 299 -31.40 18.97 -19.37
N CYS A 300 -31.27 19.25 -18.06
CA CYS A 300 -29.99 19.20 -17.36
C CYS A 300 -29.45 17.78 -17.29
N TYR A 301 -30.32 16.79 -17.05
CA TYR A 301 -29.90 15.37 -17.02
C TYR A 301 -29.40 14.89 -18.40
N GLU A 302 -30.11 15.24 -19.50
CA GLU A 302 -29.67 14.92 -20.86
C GLU A 302 -28.31 15.57 -21.18
N GLN A 303 -28.16 16.85 -20.83
CA GLN A 303 -26.89 17.56 -21.00
C GLN A 303 -25.78 16.90 -20.18
N PHE A 304 -26.05 16.50 -18.95
CA PHE A 304 -25.09 15.83 -18.08
C PHE A 304 -24.66 14.48 -18.65
N CYS A 305 -25.58 13.66 -19.15
CA CYS A 305 -25.25 12.40 -19.79
C CYS A 305 -24.31 12.60 -21.01
N LYS A 306 -24.56 13.62 -21.84
CA LYS A 306 -23.68 13.97 -22.96
C LYS A 306 -22.28 14.36 -22.48
N VAL A 307 -22.18 15.11 -21.40
CA VAL A 307 -20.89 15.48 -20.77
C VAL A 307 -20.18 14.24 -20.27
N CYS A 308 -20.88 13.30 -19.65
CA CYS A 308 -20.31 12.03 -19.19
C CYS A 308 -19.69 11.22 -20.33
N ASP A 309 -20.39 11.10 -21.47
CA ASP A 309 -19.90 10.39 -22.65
C ASP A 309 -18.66 11.08 -23.22
N ILE A 310 -18.69 12.41 -23.35
CA ILE A 310 -17.53 13.18 -23.82
C ILE A 310 -16.32 13.00 -22.92
N LEU A 311 -16.49 13.05 -21.61
CA LEU A 311 -15.39 12.92 -20.65
C LEU A 311 -14.81 11.52 -20.66
N GLU A 312 -15.63 10.47 -20.64
CA GLU A 312 -15.17 9.09 -20.67
C GLU A 312 -14.41 8.78 -21.97
N GLU A 313 -14.91 9.23 -23.11
CA GLU A 313 -14.25 9.09 -24.41
C GLU A 313 -12.93 9.88 -24.48
N HIS A 314 -12.92 11.11 -23.96
CA HIS A 314 -11.73 11.97 -23.98
C HIS A 314 -10.60 11.44 -23.09
N TYR A 315 -10.92 11.06 -21.85
CA TYR A 315 -9.95 10.53 -20.90
C TYR A 315 -9.68 9.04 -21.05
N ARG A 316 -10.53 8.34 -21.83
CA ARG A 316 -10.47 6.88 -22.03
C ARG A 316 -10.44 6.11 -20.73
N ASP A 317 -11.24 6.57 -19.77
CA ASP A 317 -11.37 5.99 -18.44
C ASP A 317 -12.66 6.45 -17.77
N MET A 318 -13.12 5.66 -16.78
CA MET A 318 -14.25 6.04 -15.92
C MET A 318 -13.95 7.37 -15.22
N GLN A 319 -14.89 8.26 -15.24
CA GLN A 319 -14.79 9.59 -14.62
C GLN A 319 -15.64 9.72 -13.38
N ASP A 320 -15.09 10.40 -12.37
CA ASP A 320 -15.73 10.90 -11.17
C ASP A 320 -15.91 12.41 -11.35
N MET A 321 -17.12 12.90 -11.23
CA MET A 321 -17.50 14.25 -11.60
C MET A 321 -18.27 14.93 -10.47
N GLU A 322 -17.98 16.21 -10.27
CA GLU A 322 -18.78 17.12 -9.46
C GLU A 322 -19.45 18.14 -10.37
N PHE A 323 -20.74 18.36 -10.19
CA PHE A 323 -21.51 19.31 -10.97
C PHE A 323 -22.44 20.15 -10.10
N THR A 324 -22.81 21.31 -10.61
CA THR A 324 -23.81 22.20 -10.02
C THR A 324 -24.78 22.69 -11.10
N ILE A 325 -26.05 22.76 -10.76
CA ILE A 325 -27.07 23.35 -11.58
C ILE A 325 -27.49 24.65 -10.92
N GLU A 326 -27.31 25.76 -11.60
CA GLU A 326 -27.75 27.09 -11.13
C GLU A 326 -28.84 27.61 -12.05
N ASN A 327 -30.05 27.78 -11.52
CA ASN A 327 -31.21 28.27 -12.25
C ASN A 327 -31.44 27.54 -13.59
N GLY A 328 -31.39 26.19 -13.56
CA GLY A 328 -31.58 25.34 -14.74
C GLY A 328 -30.40 25.25 -15.69
N LYS A 329 -29.25 25.81 -15.34
CA LYS A 329 -28.01 25.73 -16.14
C LYS A 329 -26.97 24.87 -15.48
N LEU A 330 -26.48 23.84 -16.22
CA LEU A 330 -25.47 22.91 -15.77
C LEU A 330 -24.06 23.49 -15.82
N PHE A 331 -23.28 23.26 -14.77
CA PHE A 331 -21.85 23.56 -14.69
C PHE A 331 -21.07 22.35 -14.15
N MET A 332 -19.91 22.10 -14.76
CA MET A 332 -18.97 21.07 -14.28
C MET A 332 -17.91 21.72 -13.39
N LEU A 333 -17.78 21.23 -12.17
CA LEU A 333 -16.85 21.77 -11.18
C LEU A 333 -15.57 20.99 -11.09
N GLN A 334 -15.60 19.70 -11.37
CA GLN A 334 -14.45 18.82 -11.31
C GLN A 334 -14.70 17.56 -12.14
N THR A 335 -13.64 17.05 -12.73
CA THR A 335 -13.56 15.68 -13.21
C THR A 335 -12.23 15.07 -12.81
N ARG A 336 -12.22 13.76 -12.59
CA ARG A 336 -11.01 12.97 -12.36
C ARG A 336 -11.27 11.52 -12.75
N ASN A 337 -10.19 10.76 -12.95
CA ASN A 337 -10.31 9.32 -13.05
C ASN A 337 -10.90 8.79 -11.75
N GLY A 338 -12.01 8.08 -11.83
CA GLY A 338 -12.78 7.68 -10.66
C GLY A 338 -12.02 6.67 -9.80
N LYS A 339 -11.97 6.95 -8.50
CA LYS A 339 -11.53 5.94 -7.52
C LYS A 339 -12.55 4.81 -7.52
N ARG A 340 -12.06 3.58 -7.49
CA ARG A 340 -12.89 2.37 -7.67
C ARG A 340 -12.32 1.21 -6.87
N THR A 341 -13.15 0.23 -6.59
CA THR A 341 -12.69 -1.03 -5.99
C THR A 341 -11.76 -1.78 -6.95
N ALA A 342 -11.00 -2.72 -6.42
CA ALA A 342 -10.13 -3.57 -7.23
C ALA A 342 -10.92 -4.36 -8.29
N GLN A 343 -12.08 -4.88 -7.91
CA GLN A 343 -12.97 -5.59 -8.82
C GLN A 343 -13.46 -4.68 -9.96
N ALA A 344 -13.90 -3.47 -9.63
CA ALA A 344 -14.34 -2.50 -10.64
C ALA A 344 -13.18 -2.06 -11.54
N ALA A 345 -11.98 -1.84 -11.00
CA ALA A 345 -10.81 -1.46 -11.78
C ALA A 345 -10.49 -2.50 -12.85
N LEU A 346 -10.51 -3.76 -12.47
CA LEU A 346 -10.25 -4.89 -13.37
C LEU A 346 -11.30 -4.98 -14.46
N LYS A 347 -12.58 -5.00 -14.06
CA LYS A 347 -13.70 -5.06 -15.00
C LYS A 347 -13.69 -3.90 -15.99
N ILE A 348 -13.51 -2.68 -15.51
CA ILE A 348 -13.48 -1.48 -16.36
C ILE A 348 -12.31 -1.55 -17.34
N ALA A 349 -11.12 -1.97 -16.91
CA ALA A 349 -9.96 -2.11 -17.79
C ALA A 349 -10.25 -3.10 -18.93
N VAL A 350 -10.86 -4.25 -18.62
CA VAL A 350 -11.24 -5.26 -19.63
C VAL A 350 -12.33 -4.73 -20.55
N ASP A 351 -13.37 -4.11 -20.01
CA ASP A 351 -14.48 -3.56 -20.80
C ASP A 351 -14.00 -2.46 -21.75
N LEU A 352 -13.14 -1.56 -21.33
CA LEU A 352 -12.59 -0.51 -22.18
C LEU A 352 -11.78 -1.06 -23.37
N VAL A 353 -11.08 -2.17 -23.20
CA VAL A 353 -10.42 -2.86 -24.33
C VAL A 353 -11.45 -3.49 -25.26
N ASN A 354 -12.44 -4.18 -24.72
CA ASN A 354 -13.50 -4.82 -25.51
C ASN A 354 -14.36 -3.80 -26.29
N GLU A 355 -14.54 -2.61 -25.73
CA GLU A 355 -15.22 -1.48 -26.39
C GLU A 355 -14.32 -0.78 -27.45
N GLY A 356 -13.07 -1.16 -27.60
CA GLY A 356 -12.11 -0.56 -28.52
C GLY A 356 -11.60 0.83 -28.12
N MET A 357 -11.84 1.23 -26.87
CA MET A 357 -11.42 2.53 -26.37
C MET A 357 -9.93 2.63 -26.08
N ILE A 358 -9.34 1.54 -25.58
CA ILE A 358 -7.93 1.46 -25.21
C ILE A 358 -7.32 0.14 -25.70
N THR A 359 -5.99 0.11 -25.75
CA THR A 359 -5.24 -1.12 -26.03
C THR A 359 -5.07 -1.97 -24.78
N LYS A 360 -4.66 -3.23 -24.95
CA LYS A 360 -4.31 -4.11 -23.82
C LYS A 360 -3.19 -3.50 -22.96
N GLU A 361 -2.17 -2.93 -23.59
CA GLU A 361 -1.06 -2.28 -22.90
C GLU A 361 -1.52 -1.08 -22.05
N GLN A 362 -2.44 -0.28 -22.60
CA GLN A 362 -3.02 0.85 -21.87
C GLN A 362 -3.88 0.36 -20.69
N ALA A 363 -4.62 -0.74 -20.85
CA ALA A 363 -5.40 -1.35 -19.79
C ALA A 363 -4.53 -1.82 -18.63
N LEU A 364 -3.39 -2.45 -18.92
CA LEU A 364 -2.44 -2.91 -17.91
C LEU A 364 -1.92 -1.77 -17.02
N LEU A 365 -1.82 -0.54 -17.55
CA LEU A 365 -1.40 0.64 -16.77
C LEU A 365 -2.51 1.24 -15.90
N LYS A 366 -3.77 0.84 -16.10
CA LYS A 366 -4.92 1.40 -15.36
C LYS A 366 -5.21 0.73 -14.02
N VAL A 367 -4.66 -0.45 -13.79
CA VAL A 367 -4.82 -1.21 -12.55
C VAL A 367 -3.52 -1.15 -11.76
N GLU A 368 -3.59 -0.67 -10.53
CA GLU A 368 -2.43 -0.67 -9.65
C GLU A 368 -2.16 -2.11 -9.16
N PRO A 369 -0.91 -2.60 -9.22
CA PRO A 369 -0.60 -3.96 -8.78
C PRO A 369 -1.08 -4.30 -7.37
N ARG A 370 -0.99 -3.35 -6.44
CA ARG A 370 -1.47 -3.53 -5.06
C ARG A 370 -2.98 -3.79 -4.94
N GLN A 371 -3.79 -3.34 -5.91
CA GLN A 371 -5.23 -3.62 -5.92
C GLN A 371 -5.53 -5.11 -6.09
N LEU A 372 -4.64 -5.87 -6.74
CA LEU A 372 -4.81 -7.30 -6.91
C LEU A 372 -4.80 -8.06 -5.56
N ASP A 373 -4.12 -7.56 -4.55
CA ASP A 373 -4.16 -8.16 -3.21
C ASP A 373 -5.58 -8.27 -2.66
N GLN A 374 -6.40 -7.26 -2.89
CA GLN A 374 -7.78 -7.25 -2.42
C GLN A 374 -8.66 -8.32 -3.10
N LEU A 375 -8.27 -8.75 -4.31
CA LEU A 375 -8.98 -9.78 -5.06
C LEU A 375 -8.58 -11.21 -4.67
N LEU A 376 -7.48 -11.36 -3.94
CA LEU A 376 -6.90 -12.65 -3.58
C LEU A 376 -7.15 -13.06 -2.13
N HIS A 377 -7.66 -12.14 -1.31
CA HIS A 377 -7.83 -12.32 0.13
C HIS A 377 -9.28 -12.04 0.55
N PRO A 378 -9.78 -12.64 1.66
CA PRO A 378 -11.08 -12.32 2.21
C PRO A 378 -11.22 -10.85 2.56
N ASN A 379 -12.44 -10.32 2.45
CA ASN A 379 -12.77 -8.94 2.81
C ASN A 379 -13.92 -8.93 3.83
N PHE A 380 -14.09 -7.82 4.55
CA PHE A 380 -15.27 -7.64 5.38
C PHE A 380 -16.50 -7.26 4.55
N GLU A 381 -17.66 -7.75 4.97
CA GLU A 381 -18.93 -7.29 4.44
C GLU A 381 -19.15 -5.82 4.81
N GLU A 382 -19.39 -4.96 3.81
CA GLU A 382 -19.48 -3.50 4.01
C GLU A 382 -20.51 -3.07 5.05
N THR A 383 -21.67 -3.72 5.09
CA THR A 383 -22.73 -3.39 6.05
C THR A 383 -22.33 -3.67 7.48
N SER A 384 -21.66 -4.80 7.70
CA SER A 384 -21.13 -5.17 9.02
C SER A 384 -19.97 -4.28 9.45
N LEU A 385 -19.12 -3.88 8.51
CA LEU A 385 -17.95 -3.02 8.79
C LEU A 385 -18.35 -1.59 9.17
N LYS A 386 -19.38 -1.02 8.55
CA LYS A 386 -19.84 0.35 8.83
C LYS A 386 -20.32 0.56 10.27
N CYS A 387 -20.77 -0.51 10.93
CA CYS A 387 -21.24 -0.46 12.32
C CYS A 387 -20.12 -0.76 13.35
N ALA A 388 -18.97 -1.22 12.88
CA ALA A 388 -17.88 -1.67 13.74
C ALA A 388 -16.98 -0.53 14.21
N GLN A 389 -16.51 -0.64 15.46
CA GLN A 389 -15.62 0.35 16.06
C GLN A 389 -14.17 -0.14 16.06
N VAL A 390 -13.26 0.68 15.52
CA VAL A 390 -11.82 0.45 15.59
C VAL A 390 -11.37 0.63 17.04
N ILE A 391 -10.76 -0.40 17.62
CA ILE A 391 -10.21 -0.37 18.99
C ILE A 391 -8.70 -0.10 19.04
N ALA A 392 -7.99 -0.41 17.94
CA ALA A 392 -6.56 -0.17 17.79
C ALA A 392 -6.19 -0.20 16.32
N THR A 393 -5.02 0.38 15.99
CA THR A 393 -4.46 0.34 14.64
C THR A 393 -2.99 -0.03 14.72
N GLY A 394 -2.59 -0.98 13.91
CA GLY A 394 -1.19 -1.40 13.71
C GLY A 394 -0.77 -1.25 12.25
N LEU A 395 0.28 -1.96 11.86
CA LEU A 395 0.77 -2.01 10.48
C LEU A 395 -0.02 -3.04 9.68
N ALA A 396 -0.43 -2.68 8.49
CA ALA A 396 -1.07 -3.55 7.50
C ALA A 396 -0.04 -4.54 6.91
N ALA A 397 0.28 -5.59 7.66
CA ALA A 397 1.43 -6.45 7.40
C ALA A 397 1.16 -7.53 6.34
N SER A 398 -0.04 -8.09 6.33
CA SER A 398 -0.50 -9.01 5.28
C SER A 398 -1.98 -8.78 5.02
N PRO A 399 -2.39 -8.60 3.76
CA PRO A 399 -3.74 -8.17 3.42
C PRO A 399 -4.81 -9.21 3.77
N GLY A 400 -6.07 -8.77 3.73
CA GLY A 400 -7.24 -9.58 4.00
C GLY A 400 -7.96 -9.22 5.29
N ALA A 401 -9.14 -9.77 5.46
CA ALA A 401 -9.97 -9.65 6.63
C ALA A 401 -10.05 -10.98 7.37
N ALA A 402 -9.90 -10.97 8.67
CA ALA A 402 -10.04 -12.16 9.50
C ALA A 402 -10.89 -11.86 10.74
N THR A 403 -11.77 -12.80 11.06
CA THR A 403 -12.59 -12.78 12.26
C THR A 403 -12.43 -14.10 12.99
N GLY A 404 -12.28 -14.09 14.29
CA GLY A 404 -12.16 -15.31 15.04
C GLY A 404 -12.00 -15.10 16.55
N ARG A 405 -11.87 -16.21 17.25
CA ARG A 405 -11.59 -16.24 18.68
C ARG A 405 -10.09 -16.12 18.92
N ILE A 406 -9.71 -15.25 19.85
CA ILE A 406 -8.30 -14.98 20.13
C ILE A 406 -7.69 -16.06 21.04
N TYR A 407 -6.46 -16.44 20.70
CA TYR A 407 -5.59 -17.32 21.48
C TYR A 407 -4.18 -16.73 21.54
N PHE A 408 -3.47 -16.95 22.64
CA PHE A 408 -2.25 -16.20 22.93
C PHE A 408 -0.95 -17.00 22.70
N THR A 409 -1.03 -18.29 22.45
CA THR A 409 0.11 -19.13 22.10
C THR A 409 -0.20 -20.01 20.89
N ALA A 410 0.82 -20.49 20.20
CA ALA A 410 0.65 -21.43 19.10
C ALA A 410 0.04 -22.76 19.60
N GLU A 411 0.43 -23.21 20.76
CA GLU A 411 -0.09 -24.43 21.39
C GLU A 411 -1.60 -24.31 21.67
N ASP A 412 -2.05 -23.18 22.22
CA ASP A 412 -3.47 -22.92 22.46
C ASP A 412 -4.28 -22.91 21.17
N VAL A 413 -3.72 -22.35 20.09
CA VAL A 413 -4.34 -22.38 18.75
C VAL A 413 -4.51 -23.81 18.24
N ILE A 414 -3.45 -24.62 18.36
CA ILE A 414 -3.47 -26.04 17.94
C ILE A 414 -4.49 -26.83 18.75
N GLU A 415 -4.53 -26.62 20.07
CA GLU A 415 -5.48 -27.30 20.96
C GLU A 415 -6.92 -26.88 20.67
N ALA A 416 -7.17 -25.58 20.49
CA ALA A 416 -8.50 -25.07 20.13
C ALA A 416 -8.97 -25.66 18.79
N HIS A 417 -8.11 -25.75 17.80
CA HIS A 417 -8.43 -26.35 16.52
C HIS A 417 -8.78 -27.85 16.66
N LYS A 418 -7.98 -28.61 17.41
CA LYS A 418 -8.26 -30.02 17.75
C LYS A 418 -9.61 -30.20 18.44
N ASN A 419 -10.01 -29.21 19.26
CA ASN A 419 -11.30 -29.17 19.94
C ASN A 419 -12.48 -28.67 19.06
N GLY A 420 -12.25 -28.42 17.75
CA GLY A 420 -13.28 -28.09 16.77
C GLY A 420 -13.56 -26.60 16.61
N VAL A 421 -12.75 -25.71 17.21
CA VAL A 421 -12.85 -24.26 16.95
C VAL A 421 -12.33 -23.99 15.53
N GLN A 422 -13.14 -23.34 14.70
CA GLN A 422 -12.80 -23.09 13.30
C GLN A 422 -12.19 -21.71 13.10
N ASP A 423 -12.84 -20.67 13.63
CA ASP A 423 -12.41 -19.28 13.46
C ASP A 423 -11.44 -18.90 14.58
N ILE A 424 -10.15 -18.89 14.29
CA ILE A 424 -9.08 -18.67 15.28
C ILE A 424 -8.19 -17.51 14.85
N LEU A 425 -7.87 -16.64 15.82
CA LEU A 425 -6.85 -15.59 15.67
C LEU A 425 -5.72 -15.84 16.65
N LEU A 426 -4.49 -15.76 16.20
CA LEU A 426 -3.30 -15.82 17.04
C LEU A 426 -2.89 -14.40 17.45
N VAL A 427 -2.78 -14.16 18.75
CA VAL A 427 -2.37 -12.87 19.32
C VAL A 427 -1.08 -13.06 20.12
N ARG A 428 -0.01 -12.39 19.70
CA ARG A 428 1.31 -12.54 20.34
C ARG A 428 1.93 -11.17 20.66
N LEU A 429 2.87 -11.11 21.56
CA LEU A 429 3.79 -9.98 21.66
C LEU A 429 4.62 -9.87 20.38
N GLU A 430 5.22 -10.96 19.96
CA GLU A 430 5.91 -11.17 18.70
C GLU A 430 5.91 -12.66 18.37
N THR A 431 6.02 -13.04 17.09
CA THR A 431 6.10 -14.45 16.72
C THR A 431 7.54 -14.89 16.49
N SER A 432 7.79 -16.17 16.71
CA SER A 432 9.04 -16.85 16.43
C SER A 432 8.82 -18.00 15.44
N PRO A 433 9.87 -18.59 14.87
CA PRO A 433 9.74 -19.76 14.00
C PRO A 433 8.99 -20.95 14.61
N GLU A 434 8.99 -21.07 15.94
CA GLU A 434 8.27 -22.11 16.67
C GLU A 434 6.74 -21.94 16.62
N ASP A 435 6.25 -20.73 16.38
CA ASP A 435 4.83 -20.44 16.24
C ASP A 435 4.22 -20.87 14.90
N ILE A 436 5.01 -21.39 13.95
CA ILE A 436 4.60 -21.58 12.55
C ILE A 436 3.39 -22.50 12.38
N GLU A 437 3.25 -23.53 13.20
CA GLU A 437 2.11 -24.44 13.15
C GLU A 437 0.82 -23.74 13.59
N GLY A 438 0.87 -22.97 14.67
CA GLY A 438 -0.23 -22.15 15.15
C GLY A 438 -0.59 -21.04 14.15
N MET A 439 0.40 -20.40 13.54
CA MET A 439 0.20 -19.40 12.49
C MET A 439 -0.48 -19.99 11.26
N ASN A 440 -0.18 -21.22 10.89
CA ASN A 440 -0.78 -21.90 9.72
C ASN A 440 -2.26 -22.28 9.96
N ILE A 441 -2.65 -22.51 11.19
CA ILE A 441 -4.03 -22.81 11.58
C ILE A 441 -4.85 -21.54 11.71
N ALA A 442 -4.25 -20.45 12.20
CA ALA A 442 -4.92 -19.19 12.47
C ALA A 442 -5.43 -18.54 11.16
N HIS A 443 -6.63 -17.97 11.19
CA HIS A 443 -7.20 -17.17 10.11
C HIS A 443 -6.61 -15.75 10.07
N GLY A 444 -6.08 -15.28 11.18
CA GLY A 444 -5.43 -13.98 11.29
C GLY A 444 -4.43 -13.93 12.44
N ILE A 445 -3.46 -13.05 12.30
CA ILE A 445 -2.36 -12.88 13.24
C ILE A 445 -2.29 -11.42 13.68
N LEU A 446 -2.24 -11.19 14.98
CA LEU A 446 -2.03 -9.87 15.58
C LEU A 446 -0.79 -9.90 16.44
N THR A 447 0.15 -8.98 16.18
CA THR A 447 1.30 -8.80 17.08
C THR A 447 1.39 -7.37 17.60
N ILE A 448 1.85 -7.26 18.86
CA ILE A 448 2.01 -5.98 19.55
C ILE A 448 3.31 -5.30 19.08
N ARG A 449 4.33 -6.09 18.80
CA ARG A 449 5.65 -5.69 18.32
C ARG A 449 5.87 -6.18 16.90
N GLY A 450 6.90 -5.67 16.28
CA GLY A 450 7.31 -6.05 14.94
C GLY A 450 6.89 -5.05 13.86
N GLY A 451 7.67 -4.99 12.81
CA GLY A 451 7.45 -4.16 11.62
C GLY A 451 6.93 -4.95 10.43
N MET A 452 6.88 -4.31 9.28
CA MET A 452 6.45 -4.91 8.00
C MET A 452 7.34 -6.07 7.54
N THR A 453 8.50 -6.20 8.11
CA THR A 453 9.50 -7.23 7.78
C THR A 453 9.78 -8.18 8.94
N SER A 454 8.99 -8.11 10.02
CA SER A 454 9.06 -9.05 11.14
C SER A 454 8.72 -10.48 10.69
N HIS A 455 9.09 -11.46 11.50
CA HIS A 455 8.76 -12.86 11.26
C HIS A 455 7.25 -13.06 11.02
N ALA A 456 6.39 -12.47 11.87
CA ALA A 456 4.95 -12.54 11.71
C ALA A 456 4.49 -12.02 10.33
N ALA A 457 4.98 -10.85 9.92
CA ALA A 457 4.61 -10.21 8.67
C ALA A 457 5.04 -11.04 7.44
N VAL A 458 6.27 -11.54 7.46
CA VAL A 458 6.84 -12.31 6.35
C VAL A 458 6.14 -13.64 6.18
N VAL A 459 5.97 -14.38 7.27
CA VAL A 459 5.33 -15.70 7.26
C VAL A 459 3.85 -15.58 6.90
N ALA A 460 3.13 -14.62 7.48
CA ALA A 460 1.73 -14.39 7.16
C ALA A 460 1.50 -14.08 5.67
N ARG A 461 2.36 -13.23 5.07
CA ARG A 461 2.32 -12.97 3.62
C ARG A 461 2.59 -14.22 2.80
N GLY A 462 3.53 -15.04 3.23
CA GLY A 462 3.82 -16.31 2.58
C GLY A 462 2.61 -17.25 2.57
N MET A 463 1.90 -17.31 3.69
CA MET A 463 0.71 -18.16 3.89
C MET A 463 -0.57 -17.56 3.30
N GLY A 464 -0.57 -16.27 2.93
CA GLY A 464 -1.80 -15.55 2.55
C GLY A 464 -2.75 -15.31 3.73
N THR A 465 -2.23 -15.29 4.94
CA THR A 465 -3.00 -15.09 6.18
C THR A 465 -3.02 -13.60 6.53
N CYS A 466 -4.20 -13.08 6.89
CA CYS A 466 -4.37 -11.72 7.38
C CYS A 466 -3.44 -11.44 8.56
N CYS A 467 -2.72 -10.31 8.54
CA CYS A 467 -1.81 -9.97 9.63
C CYS A 467 -1.77 -8.47 9.91
N VAL A 468 -1.91 -8.12 11.18
CA VAL A 468 -1.67 -6.77 11.72
C VAL A 468 -0.51 -6.86 12.70
N CYS A 469 0.56 -6.12 12.43
CA CYS A 469 1.77 -6.10 13.26
C CYS A 469 1.96 -4.76 13.97
N GLY A 470 2.78 -4.74 15.01
CA GLY A 470 3.21 -3.49 15.64
C GLY A 470 2.09 -2.68 16.29
N CYS A 471 1.08 -3.34 16.81
CA CYS A 471 -0.09 -2.70 17.42
C CYS A 471 0.23 -2.26 18.87
N GLY A 472 1.20 -1.36 19.03
CA GLY A 472 1.78 -0.95 20.32
C GLY A 472 0.84 -0.22 21.27
N SER A 473 -0.35 0.18 20.82
CA SER A 473 -1.40 0.71 21.67
C SER A 473 -2.10 -0.36 22.52
N LEU A 474 -2.04 -1.64 22.10
CA LEU A 474 -2.56 -2.78 22.85
C LEU A 474 -1.51 -3.32 23.83
N ARG A 475 -1.97 -3.95 24.90
CA ARG A 475 -1.13 -4.66 25.84
C ARG A 475 -1.57 -6.10 25.92
N VAL A 476 -0.64 -7.03 25.78
CA VAL A 476 -0.87 -8.47 25.87
C VAL A 476 -0.11 -9.03 27.06
N ASP A 477 -0.82 -9.78 27.86
CA ASP A 477 -0.28 -10.62 28.93
C ASP A 477 -0.52 -12.08 28.53
N GLU A 478 0.53 -12.70 27.96
CA GLU A 478 0.46 -14.07 27.43
C GLU A 478 0.28 -15.11 28.54
N GLU A 479 0.82 -14.86 29.74
CA GLU A 479 0.69 -15.77 30.89
C GLU A 479 -0.75 -15.81 31.41
N ASN A 480 -1.36 -14.64 31.57
CA ASN A 480 -2.74 -14.53 32.07
C ASN A 480 -3.77 -14.56 30.92
N LYS A 481 -3.32 -14.67 29.69
CA LYS A 481 -4.15 -14.76 28.47
C LYS A 481 -5.17 -13.61 28.36
N VAL A 482 -4.67 -12.38 28.47
CA VAL A 482 -5.48 -11.15 28.44
C VAL A 482 -4.87 -10.12 27.49
N LEU A 483 -5.72 -9.56 26.64
CA LEU A 483 -5.41 -8.38 25.84
C LEU A 483 -6.15 -7.18 26.41
N THR A 484 -5.45 -6.06 26.61
CA THR A 484 -6.01 -4.81 27.16
C THR A 484 -5.88 -3.69 26.15
N THR A 485 -6.97 -2.99 25.87
CA THR A 485 -7.05 -1.83 24.99
C THR A 485 -6.63 -0.53 25.69
N PRO A 486 -6.35 0.56 24.98
CA PRO A 486 -5.96 1.84 25.56
C PRO A 486 -7.00 2.42 26.54
N ASP A 487 -8.28 2.15 26.33
CA ASP A 487 -9.39 2.56 27.18
C ASP A 487 -9.62 1.63 28.38
N GLY A 488 -8.78 0.59 28.54
CA GLY A 488 -8.82 -0.34 29.65
C GLY A 488 -9.78 -1.52 29.50
N LYS A 489 -10.43 -1.68 28.36
CA LYS A 489 -11.27 -2.85 28.08
C LYS A 489 -10.38 -4.08 27.92
N LYS A 490 -10.83 -5.21 28.47
CA LYS A 490 -10.10 -6.48 28.47
C LYS A 490 -10.79 -7.50 27.58
N TYR A 491 -9.99 -8.23 26.85
CA TYR A 491 -10.40 -9.39 26.05
C TYR A 491 -9.62 -10.62 26.52
N HIS A 492 -10.34 -11.70 26.72
CA HIS A 492 -9.79 -12.96 27.23
C HIS A 492 -9.69 -13.99 26.10
N GLU A 493 -8.95 -15.04 26.35
CA GLU A 493 -8.86 -16.17 25.43
C GLU A 493 -10.28 -16.69 25.08
N GLY A 494 -10.53 -16.89 23.79
CA GLY A 494 -11.82 -17.30 23.29
C GLY A 494 -12.81 -16.17 22.97
N ASP A 495 -12.50 -14.91 23.31
CA ASP A 495 -13.31 -13.76 22.89
C ASP A 495 -13.13 -13.50 21.39
N TYR A 496 -14.16 -12.93 20.74
CA TYR A 496 -14.10 -12.60 19.32
C TYR A 496 -13.39 -11.27 19.06
N MET A 497 -12.56 -11.28 18.04
CA MET A 497 -11.97 -10.09 17.42
C MET A 497 -12.02 -10.19 15.90
N SER A 498 -11.80 -9.05 15.24
CA SER A 498 -11.64 -8.96 13.79
C SER A 498 -10.44 -8.11 13.45
N LEU A 499 -9.69 -8.54 12.43
CA LEU A 499 -8.47 -7.90 11.94
C LEU A 499 -8.64 -7.51 10.47
N ASP A 500 -8.26 -6.30 10.14
CA ASP A 500 -8.15 -5.84 8.76
C ASP A 500 -6.66 -5.68 8.39
N GLY A 501 -6.12 -6.70 7.75
CA GLY A 501 -4.73 -6.72 7.33
C GLY A 501 -4.41 -5.76 6.17
N SER A 502 -5.43 -5.20 5.52
CA SER A 502 -5.28 -4.21 4.44
C SER A 502 -5.18 -2.77 4.97
N THR A 503 -5.80 -2.48 6.11
CA THR A 503 -5.80 -1.15 6.74
C THR A 503 -4.97 -1.10 8.03
N GLY A 504 -4.72 -2.25 8.67
CA GLY A 504 -4.09 -2.35 9.98
C GLY A 504 -5.07 -2.15 11.15
N ASN A 505 -6.37 -2.06 10.90
CA ASN A 505 -7.37 -1.84 11.92
C ASN A 505 -7.71 -3.13 12.69
N VAL A 506 -7.93 -2.98 13.99
CA VAL A 506 -8.36 -4.03 14.91
C VAL A 506 -9.73 -3.66 15.49
N TYR A 507 -10.64 -4.63 15.48
CA TYR A 507 -12.01 -4.48 15.96
C TYR A 507 -12.27 -5.47 17.09
N GLY A 508 -12.89 -5.03 18.18
CA GLY A 508 -13.20 -5.85 19.36
C GLY A 508 -14.51 -6.63 19.25
N GLU A 509 -14.92 -7.00 18.05
CA GLU A 509 -16.19 -7.65 17.77
C GLU A 509 -16.10 -8.59 16.57
N ARG A 510 -17.11 -9.43 16.40
CA ARG A 510 -17.22 -10.33 15.24
C ARG A 510 -17.79 -9.57 14.03
N ILE A 511 -16.99 -9.41 12.99
CA ILE A 511 -17.42 -8.83 11.71
C ILE A 511 -17.49 -9.95 10.66
N LYS A 512 -18.53 -9.96 9.86
CA LYS A 512 -18.69 -10.97 8.81
C LYS A 512 -17.69 -10.77 7.69
N THR A 513 -17.03 -11.85 7.26
CA THR A 513 -16.12 -11.89 6.13
C THR A 513 -16.77 -12.45 4.88
N VAL A 514 -16.26 -12.05 3.72
CA VAL A 514 -16.68 -12.53 2.39
C VAL A 514 -15.43 -13.06 1.69
N GLU A 515 -15.52 -14.31 1.20
CA GLU A 515 -14.43 -14.94 0.45
C GLU A 515 -14.23 -14.26 -0.91
N PRO A 516 -12.98 -14.17 -1.41
CA PRO A 516 -12.70 -13.58 -2.69
C PRO A 516 -13.20 -14.46 -3.84
N GLU A 517 -13.84 -13.84 -4.82
CA GLU A 517 -14.20 -14.49 -6.08
C GLU A 517 -13.26 -14.00 -7.19
N ILE A 518 -12.47 -14.92 -7.75
CA ILE A 518 -11.62 -14.62 -8.91
C ILE A 518 -12.52 -14.69 -10.15
N SER A 519 -12.69 -13.54 -10.80
CA SER A 519 -13.51 -13.42 -12.02
C SER A 519 -12.75 -13.86 -13.28
N GLY A 520 -13.50 -14.18 -14.36
CA GLY A 520 -12.91 -14.42 -15.68
C GLY A 520 -12.18 -13.21 -16.27
N ASP A 521 -12.53 -12.00 -15.82
CA ASP A 521 -11.81 -10.78 -16.16
C ASP A 521 -10.39 -10.77 -15.60
N PHE A 522 -10.19 -11.31 -14.40
CA PHE A 522 -8.86 -11.48 -13.80
C PHE A 522 -7.96 -12.37 -14.68
N GLU A 523 -8.47 -13.51 -15.12
CA GLU A 523 -7.71 -14.42 -15.98
C GLU A 523 -7.37 -13.76 -17.32
N THR A 524 -8.34 -13.09 -17.93
CA THR A 524 -8.15 -12.35 -19.18
C THR A 524 -7.09 -11.26 -19.03
N PHE A 525 -7.20 -10.45 -18.01
CA PHE A 525 -6.27 -9.36 -17.73
C PHE A 525 -4.84 -9.86 -17.47
N MET A 526 -4.71 -10.91 -16.65
CA MET A 526 -3.41 -11.49 -16.35
C MET A 526 -2.78 -12.19 -17.56
N SER A 527 -3.57 -12.72 -18.48
CA SER A 527 -3.05 -13.25 -19.75
C SER A 527 -2.41 -12.14 -20.60
N TRP A 528 -2.99 -10.95 -20.62
CA TRP A 528 -2.39 -9.78 -21.30
C TRP A 528 -1.08 -9.34 -20.65
N ALA A 529 -1.00 -9.42 -19.32
CA ALA A 529 0.25 -9.14 -18.60
C ALA A 529 1.37 -10.10 -19.03
N ASP A 530 1.03 -11.39 -19.12
CA ASP A 530 2.00 -12.40 -19.54
C ASP A 530 2.46 -12.26 -21.01
N GLU A 531 1.61 -11.72 -21.89
CA GLU A 531 1.97 -11.45 -23.30
C GLU A 531 3.08 -10.39 -23.44
N VAL A 532 3.17 -9.43 -22.52
CA VAL A 532 4.05 -8.26 -22.65
C VAL A 532 5.27 -8.26 -21.73
N ARG A 533 5.20 -8.92 -20.58
CA ARG A 533 6.32 -8.95 -19.62
C ARG A 533 7.50 -9.72 -20.16
N THR A 534 8.70 -9.27 -19.85
CA THR A 534 9.96 -9.96 -20.14
C THR A 534 10.52 -10.68 -18.92
N LEU A 535 10.35 -10.10 -17.72
CA LEU A 535 10.70 -10.75 -16.47
C LEU A 535 9.85 -12.00 -16.23
N LYS A 536 10.52 -13.10 -15.90
CA LYS A 536 9.87 -14.27 -15.32
C LYS A 536 9.48 -14.00 -13.87
N VAL A 537 8.42 -14.64 -13.40
CA VAL A 537 7.98 -14.53 -12.01
C VAL A 537 8.00 -15.91 -11.38
N ARG A 538 8.86 -16.08 -10.39
CA ARG A 538 8.98 -17.27 -9.56
C ARG A 538 8.38 -17.01 -8.18
N THR A 539 8.29 -18.03 -7.37
CA THR A 539 7.81 -17.96 -6.00
C THR A 539 8.85 -18.37 -4.98
N ASN A 540 8.73 -17.82 -3.77
CA ASN A 540 9.39 -18.32 -2.57
C ASN A 540 8.41 -19.31 -1.92
N ALA A 541 8.75 -20.61 -1.93
CA ALA A 541 7.88 -21.63 -1.41
C ALA A 541 8.69 -22.77 -0.80
N ASP A 542 8.31 -23.20 0.39
CA ASP A 542 8.99 -24.19 1.20
C ASP A 542 8.16 -25.48 1.35
N THR A 543 6.87 -25.42 0.99
CA THR A 543 5.93 -26.54 1.08
C THR A 543 5.26 -26.83 -0.28
N PRO A 544 4.82 -28.07 -0.53
CA PRO A 544 4.05 -28.40 -1.73
C PRO A 544 2.75 -27.59 -1.86
N ARG A 545 2.09 -27.28 -0.75
CA ARG A 545 0.88 -26.44 -0.71
C ARG A 545 1.16 -25.04 -1.26
N ASP A 546 2.22 -24.38 -0.78
CA ASP A 546 2.59 -23.06 -1.25
C ASP A 546 2.99 -23.05 -2.71
N ALA A 547 3.74 -24.09 -3.14
CA ALA A 547 4.14 -24.27 -4.52
C ALA A 547 2.93 -24.43 -5.46
N LEU A 548 1.96 -25.25 -5.09
CA LEU A 548 0.71 -25.43 -5.85
C LEU A 548 -0.12 -24.15 -5.91
N GLN A 549 -0.22 -23.41 -4.78
CA GLN A 549 -0.92 -22.12 -4.75
C GLN A 549 -0.25 -21.11 -5.66
N ALA A 550 1.08 -21.01 -5.62
CA ALA A 550 1.84 -20.12 -6.49
C ALA A 550 1.70 -20.50 -7.98
N ARG A 551 1.71 -21.81 -8.29
CA ARG A 551 1.43 -22.31 -9.64
C ARG A 551 0.05 -21.87 -10.15
N LYS A 552 -0.95 -21.97 -9.29
CA LYS A 552 -2.32 -21.51 -9.58
C LYS A 552 -2.36 -20.02 -9.89
N PHE A 553 -1.51 -19.24 -9.24
CA PHE A 553 -1.35 -17.80 -9.51
C PHE A 553 -0.40 -17.48 -10.68
N GLY A 554 0.15 -18.48 -11.35
CA GLY A 554 0.96 -18.33 -12.55
C GLY A 554 2.48 -18.25 -12.30
N ALA A 555 2.98 -18.76 -11.17
CA ALA A 555 4.41 -18.84 -10.92
C ALA A 555 5.12 -19.78 -11.92
N GLU A 556 6.27 -19.35 -12.41
CA GLU A 556 7.08 -20.05 -13.42
C GLU A 556 8.31 -20.72 -12.82
N GLY A 557 8.28 -21.02 -11.53
CA GLY A 557 9.34 -21.69 -10.81
C GLY A 557 9.36 -21.34 -9.32
N ILE A 558 10.23 -22.00 -8.58
CA ILE A 558 10.61 -21.60 -7.23
C ILE A 558 11.97 -20.90 -7.32
N GLY A 559 12.02 -19.63 -6.91
CA GLY A 559 13.27 -18.86 -6.85
C GLY A 559 13.98 -18.98 -5.51
N LEU A 560 13.26 -19.38 -4.46
CA LEU A 560 13.80 -19.64 -3.14
C LEU A 560 12.96 -20.70 -2.42
N CYS A 561 13.60 -21.83 -2.08
CA CYS A 561 13.14 -22.78 -1.11
C CYS A 561 14.09 -22.72 0.10
N ARG A 562 13.56 -22.33 1.27
CA ARG A 562 14.30 -22.24 2.53
C ARG A 562 14.26 -23.59 3.24
N THR A 563 15.35 -24.31 3.22
CA THR A 563 15.40 -25.67 3.78
C THR A 563 15.27 -25.71 5.30
N GLU A 564 15.63 -24.64 6.00
CA GLU A 564 15.48 -24.52 7.45
C GLU A 564 14.04 -24.66 7.92
N HIS A 565 13.06 -24.19 7.17
CA HIS A 565 11.65 -24.29 7.53
C HIS A 565 11.12 -25.72 7.55
N MET A 566 11.84 -26.65 6.94
CA MET A 566 11.46 -28.07 6.89
C MET A 566 11.81 -28.84 8.17
N PHE A 567 12.55 -28.23 9.12
CA PHE A 567 13.09 -28.92 10.29
C PHE A 567 12.27 -28.70 11.59
N PHE A 568 11.31 -27.80 11.60
CA PHE A 568 10.59 -27.42 12.82
C PHE A 568 9.49 -28.38 13.28
N GLU A 569 9.10 -29.38 12.47
CA GLU A 569 8.17 -30.42 12.89
C GLU A 569 8.77 -31.28 14.02
N GLU A 570 7.98 -31.70 14.99
CA GLU A 570 8.40 -32.33 16.24
C GLU A 570 9.35 -33.53 16.04
N GLU A 571 9.06 -34.43 15.12
CA GLU A 571 9.91 -35.58 14.82
C GLU A 571 11.24 -35.20 14.15
N ARG A 572 11.24 -34.14 13.34
CA ARG A 572 12.38 -33.68 12.57
C ARG A 572 13.32 -32.85 13.42
N ILE A 573 12.79 -31.94 14.25
CA ILE A 573 13.57 -31.03 15.09
C ILE A 573 14.42 -31.80 16.11
N PHE A 574 13.94 -32.92 16.60
CA PHE A 574 14.69 -33.76 17.54
C PHE A 574 16.01 -34.27 16.90
N ASN A 575 15.96 -34.85 15.71
CA ASN A 575 17.14 -35.34 15.00
C ASN A 575 18.06 -34.19 14.56
N PHE A 576 17.51 -33.05 14.22
CA PHE A 576 18.27 -31.86 13.89
C PHE A 576 19.03 -31.33 15.13
N ARG A 577 18.40 -31.29 16.29
CA ARG A 577 19.03 -30.97 17.58
C ARG A 577 20.12 -31.99 17.96
N ARG A 578 19.93 -33.27 17.68
CA ARG A 578 20.98 -34.28 17.81
C ARG A 578 22.19 -33.97 16.92
N MET A 579 21.95 -33.56 15.71
CA MET A 579 23.02 -33.16 14.77
C MET A 579 23.82 -31.98 15.30
N ILE A 580 23.12 -30.94 15.80
CA ILE A 580 23.73 -29.71 16.35
C ILE A 580 24.58 -30.02 17.59
N THR A 581 24.11 -30.90 18.47
CA THR A 581 24.76 -31.24 19.73
C THR A 581 25.83 -32.30 19.61
N ALA A 582 25.97 -32.93 18.43
CA ALA A 582 26.96 -33.95 18.17
C ALA A 582 28.39 -33.40 18.29
N GLU A 583 29.23 -34.12 19.04
CA GLU A 583 30.64 -33.76 19.26
C GLU A 583 31.58 -34.31 18.22
N THR A 584 31.19 -35.36 17.49
CA THR A 584 32.01 -36.03 16.47
C THR A 584 31.32 -35.95 15.09
N VAL A 585 32.14 -36.08 14.02
CA VAL A 585 31.64 -36.13 12.65
C VAL A 585 30.73 -37.34 12.43
N GLU A 586 31.10 -38.51 13.03
CA GLU A 586 30.33 -39.74 12.93
C GLU A 586 28.94 -39.61 13.56
N ALA A 587 28.86 -39.03 14.77
CA ALA A 587 27.58 -38.78 15.46
C ALA A 587 26.71 -37.77 14.67
N ARG A 588 27.36 -36.81 14.05
CA ARG A 588 26.64 -35.82 13.21
C ARG A 588 26.07 -36.46 11.95
N LYS A 589 26.87 -37.28 11.27
CA LYS A 589 26.42 -38.07 10.11
C LYS A 589 25.27 -39.01 10.45
N GLU A 590 25.34 -39.68 11.60
CA GLU A 590 24.24 -40.54 12.05
C GLU A 590 22.92 -39.78 12.23
N ALA A 591 22.99 -38.60 12.84
CA ALA A 591 21.81 -37.75 12.98
C ALA A 591 21.29 -37.26 11.61
N LEU A 592 22.17 -36.85 10.70
CA LEU A 592 21.83 -36.44 9.35
C LEU A 592 21.19 -37.56 8.52
N GLU A 593 21.61 -38.80 8.67
CA GLU A 593 20.94 -39.96 8.04
C GLU A 593 19.49 -40.14 8.47
N LYS A 594 19.13 -39.70 9.65
CA LYS A 594 17.74 -39.70 10.14
C LYS A 594 16.90 -38.55 9.52
N ILE A 595 17.54 -37.43 9.17
CA ILE A 595 16.91 -36.27 8.57
C ILE A 595 16.73 -36.45 7.06
N LEU A 596 17.67 -37.10 6.40
CA LEU A 596 17.71 -37.23 4.93
C LEU A 596 16.38 -37.72 4.31
N PRO A 597 15.68 -38.77 4.81
CA PRO A 597 14.41 -39.21 4.24
C PRO A 597 13.35 -38.14 4.21
N TYR A 598 13.27 -37.31 5.25
CA TYR A 598 12.29 -36.21 5.31
C TYR A 598 12.58 -35.15 4.26
N GLN A 599 13.82 -34.64 4.20
CA GLN A 599 14.20 -33.63 3.18
C GLN A 599 14.04 -34.16 1.75
N ARG A 600 14.43 -35.38 1.50
CA ARG A 600 14.26 -36.02 0.20
C ARG A 600 12.77 -36.07 -0.20
N SER A 601 11.90 -36.43 0.72
CA SER A 601 10.46 -36.48 0.49
C SER A 601 9.91 -35.08 0.20
N ASP A 602 10.32 -34.10 0.97
CA ASP A 602 9.90 -32.70 0.78
C ASP A 602 10.28 -32.17 -0.61
N PHE A 603 11.52 -32.38 -1.02
CA PHE A 603 12.00 -31.96 -2.34
C PHE A 603 11.30 -32.73 -3.46
N LYS A 604 11.03 -34.01 -3.28
CA LYS A 604 10.27 -34.80 -4.24
C LYS A 604 8.87 -34.21 -4.46
N GLU A 605 8.16 -33.86 -3.40
CA GLU A 605 6.83 -33.29 -3.50
C GLU A 605 6.85 -31.85 -4.09
N LEU A 606 7.88 -31.07 -3.80
CA LEU A 606 8.07 -29.76 -4.45
C LEU A 606 8.33 -29.88 -5.94
N PHE A 607 9.18 -30.80 -6.36
CA PHE A 607 9.43 -31.06 -7.77
C PHE A 607 8.16 -31.51 -8.50
N LYS A 608 7.36 -32.38 -7.89
CA LYS A 608 6.06 -32.77 -8.42
C LYS A 608 5.11 -31.61 -8.58
N ALA A 609 5.01 -30.75 -7.57
CA ALA A 609 4.15 -29.57 -7.60
C ALA A 609 4.55 -28.59 -8.71
N MET A 610 5.83 -28.44 -8.96
CA MET A 610 6.35 -27.49 -9.96
C MET A 610 6.46 -28.05 -11.38
N GLU A 611 6.33 -29.36 -11.56
CA GLU A 611 6.37 -30.04 -12.86
C GLU A 611 7.60 -29.69 -13.71
N ILE A 612 7.41 -28.93 -14.80
CA ILE A 612 8.48 -28.53 -15.73
C ILE A 612 9.27 -27.31 -15.28
N TYR A 613 8.79 -26.62 -14.24
CA TYR A 613 9.38 -25.34 -13.83
C TYR A 613 10.57 -25.53 -12.90
N PRO A 614 11.59 -24.66 -12.99
CA PRO A 614 12.80 -24.76 -12.17
C PRO A 614 12.53 -24.56 -10.69
N VAL A 615 13.28 -25.26 -9.86
CA VAL A 615 13.24 -25.16 -8.40
C VAL A 615 14.62 -24.85 -7.88
N THR A 616 14.78 -23.68 -7.26
CA THR A 616 16.02 -23.25 -6.61
C THR A 616 15.95 -23.57 -5.12
N ILE A 617 16.82 -24.45 -4.67
CA ILE A 617 16.89 -24.91 -3.28
C ILE A 617 18.08 -24.25 -2.60
N ARG A 618 17.83 -23.44 -1.59
CA ARG A 618 18.89 -22.83 -0.77
C ARG A 618 19.29 -23.80 0.34
N PHE A 619 20.56 -24.01 0.49
CA PHE A 619 21.09 -24.79 1.60
C PHE A 619 20.95 -24.05 2.92
N LEU A 620 21.09 -24.79 4.03
CA LEU A 620 20.89 -24.29 5.37
C LEU A 620 21.58 -22.94 5.59
N ASP A 621 20.84 -21.95 6.03
CA ASP A 621 21.32 -20.58 6.20
C ASP A 621 21.42 -20.11 7.66
N PRO A 622 20.40 -20.29 8.54
CA PRO A 622 20.44 -19.73 9.89
C PRO A 622 21.53 -20.34 10.79
N PRO A 623 22.00 -19.61 11.80
CA PRO A 623 22.88 -20.17 12.83
C PRO A 623 22.23 -21.34 13.56
N LEU A 624 23.04 -22.31 13.97
CA LEU A 624 22.52 -23.54 14.60
C LEU A 624 21.80 -23.31 15.94
N HIS A 625 22.15 -22.26 16.68
CA HIS A 625 21.50 -21.97 17.96
C HIS A 625 20.02 -21.61 17.83
N GLU A 626 19.56 -21.16 16.66
CA GLU A 626 18.14 -20.86 16.42
C GLU A 626 17.22 -22.08 16.54
N PHE A 627 17.77 -23.27 16.37
CA PHE A 627 17.04 -24.54 16.49
C PHE A 627 17.06 -25.14 17.90
N LEU A 628 17.79 -24.51 18.81
CA LEU A 628 17.96 -25.01 20.18
C LEU A 628 17.04 -24.24 21.15
N PRO A 629 16.56 -24.90 22.20
CA PRO A 629 15.77 -24.24 23.23
C PRO A 629 16.59 -23.17 23.96
N HIS A 630 15.91 -22.12 24.42
CA HIS A 630 16.53 -20.96 25.05
C HIS A 630 16.31 -20.88 26.57
N THR A 631 15.32 -21.59 27.11
CA THR A 631 14.98 -21.59 28.52
C THR A 631 15.41 -22.88 29.22
N ASP A 632 15.67 -22.80 30.53
CA ASP A 632 16.07 -23.96 31.33
C ASP A 632 14.96 -25.04 31.39
N GLU A 633 13.69 -24.59 31.33
CA GLU A 633 12.51 -25.47 31.29
C GLU A 633 12.47 -26.33 30.03
N GLU A 634 12.87 -25.78 28.90
CA GLU A 634 12.90 -26.48 27.60
C GLU A 634 14.19 -27.34 27.46
N ILE A 635 15.32 -26.88 28.02
CA ILE A 635 16.60 -27.59 27.97
C ILE A 635 16.54 -28.90 28.74
N ARG A 636 15.85 -28.96 29.89
CA ARG A 636 15.78 -30.18 30.72
C ARG A 636 15.17 -31.37 29.99
N PRO A 637 13.98 -31.28 29.40
CA PRO A 637 13.37 -32.40 28.67
C PRO A 637 14.21 -32.82 27.47
N LEU A 638 14.82 -31.85 26.78
CA LEU A 638 15.68 -32.13 25.63
C LEU A 638 16.95 -32.88 26.04
N ALA A 639 17.59 -32.50 27.16
CA ALA A 639 18.77 -33.20 27.69
C ALA A 639 18.45 -34.67 28.02
N GLU A 640 17.30 -34.91 28.66
CA GLU A 640 16.85 -36.28 28.96
C GLU A 640 16.62 -37.08 27.66
N SER A 641 15.96 -36.51 26.67
CA SER A 641 15.69 -37.14 25.37
C SER A 641 16.99 -37.46 24.59
N LEU A 642 17.99 -36.58 24.73
CA LEU A 642 19.31 -36.76 24.07
C LEU A 642 20.26 -37.66 24.83
N GLY A 643 19.90 -38.07 26.05
CA GLY A 643 20.78 -38.84 26.93
C GLY A 643 21.98 -38.01 27.46
N MET A 644 21.83 -36.71 27.54
CA MET A 644 22.82 -35.76 28.05
C MET A 644 22.44 -35.28 29.46
N THR A 645 23.42 -34.80 30.23
CA THR A 645 23.11 -34.07 31.45
C THR A 645 22.63 -32.67 31.13
N PHE A 646 21.78 -32.11 31.98
CA PHE A 646 21.31 -30.74 31.82
C PHE A 646 22.47 -29.73 31.67
N ASP A 647 23.46 -29.81 32.54
CA ASP A 647 24.60 -28.88 32.52
C ASP A 647 25.43 -29.01 31.23
N ALA A 648 25.61 -30.23 30.69
CA ALA A 648 26.33 -30.44 29.45
C ALA A 648 25.57 -29.81 28.23
N LEU A 649 24.25 -30.02 28.15
CA LEU A 649 23.44 -29.45 27.11
C LEU A 649 23.36 -27.93 27.22
N LYS A 650 23.15 -27.40 28.45
CA LYS A 650 23.14 -25.95 28.71
C LYS A 650 24.45 -25.28 28.28
N THR A 651 25.58 -25.85 28.65
CA THR A 651 26.90 -25.38 28.25
C THR A 651 27.06 -25.41 26.73
N ARG A 652 26.55 -26.42 26.06
CA ARG A 652 26.60 -26.54 24.58
C ARG A 652 25.70 -25.44 23.95
N VAL A 653 24.49 -25.25 24.42
CA VAL A 653 23.59 -24.22 23.95
C VAL A 653 24.21 -22.82 24.10
N GLU A 654 24.73 -22.54 25.30
CA GLU A 654 25.40 -21.26 25.57
C GLU A 654 26.64 -21.03 24.68
N SER A 655 27.40 -22.10 24.40
CA SER A 655 28.58 -22.01 23.52
C SER A 655 28.25 -21.72 22.05
N LEU A 656 27.05 -22.07 21.61
CA LEU A 656 26.57 -21.83 20.25
C LEU A 656 25.86 -20.48 20.10
N LYS A 657 25.53 -19.84 21.21
CA LYS A 657 24.85 -18.54 21.19
C LYS A 657 25.77 -17.47 20.64
N GLU A 658 25.29 -16.75 19.63
CA GLU A 658 26.05 -15.70 18.97
C GLU A 658 25.61 -14.29 19.41
N PHE A 659 26.55 -13.37 19.53
CA PHE A 659 26.28 -11.98 19.86
C PHE A 659 25.61 -11.24 18.70
N ASN A 660 25.97 -11.59 17.48
CA ASN A 660 25.37 -11.08 16.26
C ASN A 660 25.11 -12.23 15.29
N PRO A 661 23.94 -12.86 15.38
CA PRO A 661 23.59 -14.02 14.55
C PRO A 661 23.68 -13.75 13.04
N MET A 662 23.32 -12.52 12.62
CA MET A 662 23.32 -12.13 11.20
C MET A 662 24.73 -12.17 10.59
N MET A 663 25.77 -11.84 11.36
CA MET A 663 27.18 -11.83 10.94
C MET A 663 27.99 -13.02 11.45
N GLY A 664 27.33 -14.00 12.02
CA GLY A 664 27.96 -15.13 12.72
C GLY A 664 28.21 -16.38 11.87
N HIS A 665 28.15 -17.50 12.54
CA HIS A 665 28.40 -18.83 11.97
C HIS A 665 27.13 -19.39 11.32
N ARG A 666 26.87 -18.96 10.11
CA ARG A 666 25.69 -19.32 9.33
C ARG A 666 26.00 -19.51 7.84
N GLY A 667 25.04 -19.99 7.07
CA GLY A 667 25.13 -20.11 5.61
C GLY A 667 26.30 -20.97 5.13
N CYS A 668 27.04 -20.52 4.13
CA CYS A 668 28.19 -21.24 3.60
C CYS A 668 29.26 -21.48 4.66
N ARG A 669 29.35 -20.66 5.70
CA ARG A 669 30.31 -20.87 6.80
C ARG A 669 30.03 -22.15 7.58
N LEU A 670 28.74 -22.51 7.76
CA LEU A 670 28.36 -23.83 8.29
C LEU A 670 28.74 -24.96 7.35
N ALA A 671 28.53 -24.81 6.05
CA ALA A 671 28.86 -25.80 5.06
C ALA A 671 30.39 -26.02 4.93
N VAL A 672 31.19 -24.98 5.20
CA VAL A 672 32.66 -25.09 5.26
C VAL A 672 33.11 -25.83 6.54
N THR A 673 32.54 -25.49 7.67
CA THR A 673 32.90 -26.09 8.98
C THR A 673 32.33 -27.50 9.15
N TYR A 674 31.10 -27.71 8.66
CA TYR A 674 30.40 -29.00 8.75
C TYR A 674 29.94 -29.46 7.36
N PRO A 675 30.87 -29.88 6.47
CA PRO A 675 30.55 -30.21 5.07
C PRO A 675 29.57 -31.38 4.93
N GLU A 676 29.45 -32.24 5.93
CA GLU A 676 28.46 -33.31 5.97
C GLU A 676 27.03 -32.84 5.90
N ILE A 677 26.72 -31.61 6.33
CA ILE A 677 25.39 -31.01 6.16
C ILE A 677 25.12 -30.77 4.67
N ALA A 678 26.08 -30.19 3.95
CA ALA A 678 25.96 -29.96 2.51
C ALA A 678 25.90 -31.29 1.73
N GLU A 679 26.62 -32.29 2.16
CA GLU A 679 26.54 -33.65 1.57
C GLU A 679 25.12 -34.23 1.72
N MET A 680 24.53 -34.15 2.92
CA MET A 680 23.18 -34.65 3.17
C MET A 680 22.14 -33.90 2.33
N GLN A 681 22.20 -32.58 2.30
CA GLN A 681 21.26 -31.80 1.51
C GLN A 681 21.39 -32.05 0.01
N THR A 682 22.61 -32.23 -0.49
CA THR A 682 22.86 -32.59 -1.89
C THR A 682 22.27 -33.97 -2.22
N ARG A 683 22.47 -34.94 -1.34
CA ARG A 683 21.85 -36.27 -1.49
C ARG A 683 20.33 -36.16 -1.56
N ALA A 684 19.71 -35.41 -0.67
CA ALA A 684 18.27 -35.23 -0.64
C ALA A 684 17.74 -34.62 -1.96
N VAL A 685 18.40 -33.59 -2.47
CA VAL A 685 18.02 -32.92 -3.73
C VAL A 685 18.17 -33.87 -4.93
N ILE A 686 19.32 -34.49 -5.08
CA ILE A 686 19.63 -35.33 -6.26
C ILE A 686 18.81 -36.60 -6.24
N GLU A 687 18.66 -37.28 -5.11
CA GLU A 687 17.86 -38.49 -4.98
C GLU A 687 16.36 -38.19 -5.25
N ALA A 688 15.85 -37.05 -4.78
CA ALA A 688 14.50 -36.63 -5.08
C ALA A 688 14.30 -36.33 -6.58
N ALA A 689 15.22 -35.63 -7.21
CA ALA A 689 15.19 -35.36 -8.64
C ALA A 689 15.22 -36.61 -9.49
N LEU A 690 16.09 -37.56 -9.13
CA LEU A 690 16.16 -38.87 -9.80
C LEU A 690 14.87 -39.67 -9.66
N ALA A 691 14.26 -39.66 -8.48
CA ALA A 691 13.01 -40.36 -8.23
C ALA A 691 11.86 -39.78 -9.08
N VAL A 692 11.77 -38.47 -9.17
CA VAL A 692 10.72 -37.77 -9.93
C VAL A 692 10.94 -37.94 -11.44
N ASN A 693 12.16 -37.88 -11.92
CA ASN A 693 12.50 -38.12 -13.34
C ASN A 693 12.22 -39.58 -13.77
N LYS A 694 12.38 -40.53 -12.85
CA LYS A 694 11.98 -41.92 -13.08
C LYS A 694 10.48 -42.08 -13.22
N GLU A 695 9.69 -41.20 -12.61
CA GLU A 695 8.22 -41.14 -12.74
C GLU A 695 7.77 -40.41 -14.02
N GLY A 696 8.69 -39.93 -14.86
CA GLY A 696 8.42 -39.29 -16.16
C GLY A 696 8.52 -37.78 -16.22
N GLN A 697 8.97 -37.12 -15.15
CA GLN A 697 9.31 -35.70 -15.17
C GLN A 697 10.75 -35.48 -15.71
N ASN A 698 11.08 -34.23 -15.99
CA ASN A 698 12.41 -33.84 -16.45
C ASN A 698 12.91 -32.63 -15.63
N VAL A 699 13.20 -32.89 -14.36
CA VAL A 699 13.63 -31.86 -13.41
C VAL A 699 15.10 -31.56 -13.54
N VAL A 700 15.45 -30.28 -13.54
CA VAL A 700 16.82 -29.76 -13.44
C VAL A 700 16.92 -28.99 -12.12
N PRO A 701 17.42 -29.59 -11.04
CA PRO A 701 17.51 -28.93 -9.76
C PRO A 701 18.55 -27.81 -9.78
N GLU A 702 18.24 -26.73 -9.11
CA GLU A 702 19.14 -25.59 -8.90
C GLU A 702 19.51 -25.50 -7.41
N ILE A 703 20.78 -25.68 -7.10
CA ILE A 703 21.29 -25.63 -5.72
C ILE A 703 21.93 -24.26 -5.50
N MET A 704 21.50 -23.57 -4.45
CA MET A 704 21.94 -22.23 -4.12
C MET A 704 22.68 -22.20 -2.79
N ILE A 705 23.91 -21.72 -2.82
CA ILE A 705 24.77 -21.59 -1.64
C ILE A 705 24.60 -20.18 -1.07
N PRO A 706 24.12 -20.05 0.19
CA PRO A 706 23.89 -18.74 0.81
C PRO A 706 25.14 -18.12 1.41
N LEU A 707 25.13 -16.82 1.61
CA LEU A 707 26.09 -16.03 2.40
C LEU A 707 27.54 -16.07 1.90
N VAL A 708 27.75 -16.29 0.61
CA VAL A 708 29.08 -16.31 0.01
C VAL A 708 29.67 -14.91 -0.05
N GLY A 709 30.86 -14.72 0.51
CA GLY A 709 31.63 -13.49 0.46
C GLY A 709 32.94 -13.60 -0.33
N ASP A 710 33.44 -14.80 -0.52
CA ASP A 710 34.67 -15.10 -1.23
C ASP A 710 34.49 -16.29 -2.19
N ILE A 711 35.11 -16.21 -3.36
CA ILE A 711 35.07 -17.32 -4.37
C ILE A 711 35.55 -18.65 -3.78
N LYS A 712 36.50 -18.65 -2.86
CA LYS A 712 37.03 -19.86 -2.26
C LYS A 712 36.03 -20.57 -1.36
N GLU A 713 35.16 -19.82 -0.68
CA GLU A 713 34.03 -20.39 0.06
C GLU A 713 33.08 -21.11 -0.90
N LEU A 714 32.69 -20.47 -1.98
CA LEU A 714 31.80 -21.05 -2.98
C LEU A 714 32.44 -22.30 -3.62
N LYS A 715 33.69 -22.17 -4.01
CA LYS A 715 34.41 -23.30 -4.64
C LYS A 715 34.49 -24.49 -3.72
N TYR A 716 34.82 -24.29 -2.44
CA TYR A 716 34.90 -25.37 -1.47
C TYR A 716 33.57 -26.12 -1.33
N VAL A 717 32.49 -25.36 -1.12
CA VAL A 717 31.14 -25.94 -0.94
C VAL A 717 30.66 -26.57 -2.25
N LYS A 718 30.86 -25.92 -3.38
CA LYS A 718 30.52 -26.45 -4.70
C LYS A 718 31.26 -27.78 -4.99
N ASP A 719 32.52 -27.87 -4.64
CA ASP A 719 33.31 -29.13 -4.80
C ASP A 719 32.68 -30.26 -3.97
N VAL A 720 32.24 -30.02 -2.75
CA VAL A 720 31.51 -30.99 -1.92
C VAL A 720 30.19 -31.38 -2.59
N VAL A 721 29.41 -30.42 -3.04
CA VAL A 721 28.11 -30.63 -3.70
C VAL A 721 28.31 -31.46 -4.98
N CYS A 722 29.20 -31.05 -5.87
CA CYS A 722 29.41 -31.72 -7.15
C CYS A 722 29.96 -33.14 -6.95
N LYS A 723 30.89 -33.33 -6.04
CA LYS A 723 31.40 -34.66 -5.73
C LYS A 723 30.30 -35.61 -5.27
N THR A 724 29.44 -35.14 -4.40
CA THR A 724 28.32 -35.93 -3.87
C THR A 724 27.29 -36.19 -4.96
N ALA A 725 26.88 -35.16 -5.70
CA ALA A 725 25.89 -35.27 -6.76
C ALA A 725 26.35 -36.19 -7.90
N ASP A 726 27.57 -36.01 -8.40
CA ASP A 726 28.11 -36.79 -9.51
C ASP A 726 28.26 -38.27 -9.16
N ALA A 727 28.64 -38.59 -7.93
CA ALA A 727 28.72 -39.98 -7.44
C ALA A 727 27.33 -40.65 -7.44
N ILE A 728 26.29 -39.95 -6.97
CA ILE A 728 24.90 -40.47 -6.91
C ILE A 728 24.35 -40.65 -8.33
N ILE A 729 24.59 -39.69 -9.22
CA ILE A 729 24.12 -39.75 -10.60
C ILE A 729 24.82 -40.89 -11.36
N ALA A 730 26.10 -41.04 -11.18
CA ALA A 730 26.88 -42.16 -11.78
C ALA A 730 26.36 -43.51 -11.28
N GLU A 731 26.11 -43.69 -10.00
CA GLU A 731 25.56 -44.91 -9.42
C GLU A 731 24.17 -45.24 -9.99
N ALA A 732 23.34 -44.21 -10.23
CA ALA A 732 22.01 -44.37 -10.83
C ALA A 732 22.06 -44.74 -12.32
N GLY A 733 23.18 -44.55 -12.98
CA GLY A 733 23.39 -44.90 -14.40
C GLY A 733 22.55 -44.06 -15.37
N VAL A 734 22.17 -42.85 -15.00
CA VAL A 734 21.37 -41.94 -15.81
C VAL A 734 22.06 -40.57 -15.91
N GLU A 735 21.59 -39.76 -16.84
CA GLU A 735 22.00 -38.35 -16.91
C GLU A 735 21.00 -37.49 -16.13
N LEU A 736 21.47 -36.64 -15.23
CA LEU A 736 20.72 -35.62 -14.53
C LEU A 736 21.51 -34.33 -14.56
N PRO A 737 21.11 -33.34 -15.37
CA PRO A 737 21.67 -32.01 -15.28
C PRO A 737 21.22 -31.33 -14.00
N TYR A 738 22.14 -30.65 -13.34
CA TYR A 738 21.85 -29.78 -12.18
C TYR A 738 22.72 -28.53 -12.25
N LYS A 739 22.34 -27.49 -11.50
CA LYS A 739 23.10 -26.24 -11.44
C LYS A 739 23.45 -25.90 -10.01
N VAL A 740 24.64 -25.32 -9.82
CA VAL A 740 25.09 -24.77 -8.56
C VAL A 740 25.36 -23.27 -8.74
N GLY A 741 24.65 -22.46 -7.98
CA GLY A 741 24.79 -21.01 -7.98
C GLY A 741 24.85 -20.46 -6.56
N THR A 742 24.80 -19.16 -6.44
CA THR A 742 24.91 -18.49 -5.14
C THR A 742 23.92 -17.37 -4.97
N MET A 743 23.63 -17.06 -3.72
CA MET A 743 22.96 -15.84 -3.32
C MET A 743 23.99 -14.71 -3.23
N ILE A 744 23.72 -13.59 -3.90
CA ILE A 744 24.49 -12.35 -3.73
C ILE A 744 23.78 -11.52 -2.68
N GLU A 745 24.30 -11.53 -1.48
CA GLU A 745 23.70 -10.88 -0.32
C GLU A 745 24.72 -10.18 0.61
N ILE A 746 26.00 -10.38 0.30
CA ILE A 746 27.09 -9.69 0.98
C ILE A 746 27.67 -8.63 0.03
N PRO A 747 27.87 -7.38 0.45
CA PRO A 747 28.41 -6.33 -0.41
C PRO A 747 29.74 -6.71 -1.08
N ARG A 748 30.63 -7.43 -0.37
CA ARG A 748 31.88 -7.93 -0.94
C ARG A 748 31.63 -8.86 -2.13
N ALA A 749 30.63 -9.73 -2.05
CA ALA A 749 30.27 -10.63 -3.15
C ALA A 749 29.83 -9.86 -4.39
N ALA A 750 29.06 -8.80 -4.22
CA ALA A 750 28.66 -7.91 -5.32
C ALA A 750 29.87 -7.24 -5.98
N LEU A 751 30.82 -6.77 -5.18
CA LEU A 751 32.04 -6.11 -5.66
C LEU A 751 33.03 -7.07 -6.35
N THR A 752 32.98 -8.38 -6.04
CA THR A 752 33.85 -9.42 -6.61
C THR A 752 33.06 -10.42 -7.47
N ALA A 753 31.94 -9.99 -8.01
CA ALA A 753 31.02 -10.86 -8.75
C ALA A 753 31.63 -11.47 -10.03
N ASP A 754 32.61 -10.83 -10.64
CA ASP A 754 33.39 -11.38 -11.74
C ASP A 754 34.19 -12.65 -11.37
N GLU A 755 34.74 -12.69 -10.17
CA GLU A 755 35.40 -13.87 -9.64
C GLU A 755 34.39 -14.97 -9.32
N ILE A 756 33.32 -14.63 -8.60
CA ILE A 756 32.29 -15.57 -8.16
C ILE A 756 31.56 -16.19 -9.36
N ALA A 757 31.32 -15.43 -10.42
CA ALA A 757 30.68 -15.92 -11.64
C ALA A 757 31.49 -17.00 -12.38
N LYS A 758 32.77 -17.17 -12.10
CA LYS A 758 33.59 -18.30 -12.65
C LYS A 758 33.09 -19.63 -12.12
N GLU A 759 32.58 -19.65 -10.89
CA GLU A 759 32.09 -20.86 -10.23
C GLU A 759 30.55 -20.94 -10.17
N ALA A 760 29.85 -19.81 -10.00
CA ALA A 760 28.41 -19.78 -9.91
C ALA A 760 27.76 -19.81 -11.30
N GLU A 761 26.80 -20.70 -11.48
CA GLU A 761 26.03 -20.84 -12.72
C GLU A 761 24.81 -19.92 -12.76
N PHE A 762 24.41 -19.38 -11.60
CA PHE A 762 23.38 -18.35 -11.47
C PHE A 762 23.61 -17.50 -10.23
N PHE A 763 23.04 -16.29 -10.23
CA PHE A 763 22.97 -15.41 -9.09
C PHE A 763 21.51 -15.17 -8.68
N SER A 764 21.27 -15.15 -7.38
CA SER A 764 20.04 -14.66 -6.80
C SER A 764 20.38 -13.58 -5.77
N PHE A 765 19.84 -12.38 -5.93
CA PHE A 765 20.08 -11.29 -4.98
C PHE A 765 19.21 -11.50 -3.73
N GLY A 766 19.87 -11.73 -2.59
CA GLY A 766 19.26 -11.79 -1.26
C GLY A 766 19.18 -10.39 -0.65
N THR A 767 18.21 -9.62 -1.08
CA THR A 767 18.15 -8.19 -0.79
C THR A 767 17.88 -7.85 0.67
N ASN A 768 17.35 -8.77 1.48
CA ASN A 768 17.19 -8.55 2.91
C ASN A 768 18.57 -8.36 3.59
N ASP A 769 19.46 -9.35 3.44
CA ASP A 769 20.82 -9.29 3.99
C ASP A 769 21.66 -8.21 3.29
N LEU A 770 21.55 -8.07 1.99
CA LEU A 770 22.27 -7.05 1.24
C LEU A 770 21.91 -5.62 1.72
N THR A 771 20.64 -5.38 2.01
CA THR A 771 20.17 -4.10 2.57
C THR A 771 20.71 -3.89 3.98
N GLN A 772 20.61 -4.89 4.86
CA GLN A 772 21.13 -4.81 6.23
C GLN A 772 22.62 -4.47 6.26
N MET A 773 23.41 -5.14 5.44
CA MET A 773 24.87 -4.96 5.42
C MET A 773 25.28 -3.65 4.72
N THR A 774 24.50 -3.17 3.77
CA THR A 774 24.77 -1.91 3.09
C THR A 774 24.45 -0.71 3.99
N TYR A 775 23.33 -0.75 4.69
CA TYR A 775 22.98 0.29 5.68
C TYR A 775 23.72 0.13 7.02
N GLY A 776 24.17 -1.05 7.36
CA GLY A 776 24.87 -1.33 8.62
C GLY A 776 23.96 -1.39 9.84
N PHE A 777 22.69 -1.77 9.67
CA PHE A 777 21.77 -2.02 10.78
C PHE A 777 20.92 -3.28 10.56
N SER A 778 20.51 -3.90 11.66
CA SER A 778 19.65 -5.08 11.64
C SER A 778 18.21 -4.70 11.33
N ARG A 779 17.56 -5.48 10.47
CA ARG A 779 16.14 -5.38 10.18
C ARG A 779 15.29 -5.47 11.46
N ASP A 780 15.62 -6.40 12.34
CA ASP A 780 14.85 -6.68 13.54
C ASP A 780 14.99 -5.58 14.63
N ASP A 781 16.13 -4.88 14.62
CA ASP A 781 16.37 -3.77 15.54
C ASP A 781 15.97 -2.39 14.99
N ALA A 782 15.80 -2.27 13.68
CA ALA A 782 15.60 -0.99 13.01
C ALA A 782 14.32 -0.25 13.44
N ALA A 783 13.28 -0.96 13.83
CA ALA A 783 12.02 -0.37 14.30
C ALA A 783 12.22 0.59 15.49
N LYS A 784 13.28 0.42 16.28
CA LYS A 784 13.60 1.27 17.45
C LYS A 784 13.92 2.72 17.08
N PHE A 785 14.39 2.98 15.85
CA PHE A 785 14.79 4.32 15.41
C PHE A 785 14.15 4.75 14.08
N LEU A 786 13.69 3.85 13.23
CA LEU A 786 13.14 4.19 11.91
C LEU A 786 11.92 5.11 11.98
N ASN A 787 11.07 4.97 13.00
CA ASN A 787 9.92 5.86 13.19
C ASN A 787 10.35 7.32 13.35
N GLU A 788 11.45 7.57 14.08
CA GLU A 788 12.01 8.91 14.25
C GLU A 788 12.63 9.43 12.93
N TYR A 789 13.23 8.54 12.14
CA TYR A 789 13.78 8.89 10.83
C TYR A 789 12.69 9.31 9.84
N TYR A 790 11.52 8.66 9.89
CA TYR A 790 10.36 9.09 9.07
C TYR A 790 9.82 10.43 9.55
N THR A 791 9.69 10.62 10.86
CA THR A 791 9.21 11.88 11.46
C THR A 791 10.10 13.06 11.10
N LYS A 792 11.42 12.83 11.06
CA LYS A 792 12.43 13.85 10.71
C LYS A 792 12.71 13.96 9.21
N ASN A 793 11.99 13.23 8.38
CA ASN A 793 12.16 13.16 6.92
C ASN A 793 13.61 12.79 6.49
N ILE A 794 14.29 11.93 7.27
CA ILE A 794 15.60 11.38 6.91
C ILE A 794 15.41 10.25 5.90
N PHE A 795 14.44 9.37 6.12
CA PHE A 795 14.00 8.37 5.17
C PHE A 795 12.57 8.67 4.71
N GLU A 796 12.33 8.56 3.41
CA GLU A 796 10.99 8.71 2.84
C GLU A 796 10.17 7.41 2.95
N SER A 797 10.84 6.25 2.93
CA SER A 797 10.22 4.92 3.03
C SER A 797 11.13 3.93 3.72
N ASP A 798 10.55 2.79 4.13
CA ASP A 798 11.28 1.67 4.72
C ASP A 798 12.19 1.01 3.65
N PRO A 799 13.51 0.97 3.85
CA PRO A 799 14.44 0.34 2.92
C PRO A 799 14.27 -1.19 2.77
N PHE A 800 13.51 -1.82 3.68
CA PHE A 800 13.14 -3.23 3.58
C PHE A 800 11.82 -3.46 2.85
N ALA A 801 11.00 -2.44 2.70
CA ALA A 801 9.77 -2.51 1.90
C ALA A 801 10.03 -2.24 0.41
N HIS A 802 10.84 -1.23 0.11
CA HIS A 802 11.25 -0.84 -1.24
C HIS A 802 12.77 -0.89 -1.35
N ILE A 803 13.27 -1.39 -2.48
CA ILE A 803 14.72 -1.44 -2.71
C ILE A 803 15.34 -0.04 -2.68
N ASP A 804 16.44 0.09 -1.97
CA ASP A 804 17.30 1.28 -2.05
C ASP A 804 18.08 1.27 -3.37
N GLU A 805 17.58 1.96 -4.37
CA GLU A 805 18.21 2.01 -5.69
C GLU A 805 19.59 2.68 -5.66
N ASN A 806 19.80 3.64 -4.73
CA ASN A 806 21.02 4.44 -4.66
C ASN A 806 22.20 3.71 -4.01
N GLY A 807 21.96 2.82 -3.07
CA GLY A 807 23.00 2.04 -2.39
C GLY A 807 22.95 0.58 -2.84
N VAL A 808 21.93 -0.17 -2.40
CA VAL A 808 21.77 -1.59 -2.71
C VAL A 808 21.63 -1.84 -4.22
N GLY A 809 20.86 -1.00 -4.89
CA GLY A 809 20.66 -1.08 -6.34
C GLY A 809 21.96 -0.88 -7.12
N GLN A 810 22.84 0.01 -6.68
CA GLN A 810 24.17 0.15 -7.29
C GLN A 810 25.02 -1.11 -7.12
N LEU A 811 24.98 -1.75 -5.94
CA LEU A 811 25.69 -3.02 -5.73
C LEU A 811 25.17 -4.13 -6.65
N MET A 812 23.86 -4.20 -6.85
CA MET A 812 23.26 -5.15 -7.80
C MET A 812 23.75 -4.87 -9.23
N GLN A 813 23.77 -3.64 -9.67
CA GLN A 813 24.26 -3.26 -11.01
C GLN A 813 25.75 -3.57 -11.18
N ILE A 814 26.57 -3.31 -10.16
CA ILE A 814 28.00 -3.67 -10.16
C ILE A 814 28.15 -5.17 -10.33
N ALA A 815 27.41 -5.97 -9.57
CA ALA A 815 27.44 -7.42 -9.67
C ALA A 815 27.06 -7.92 -11.08
N ILE A 816 26.02 -7.38 -11.66
CA ILE A 816 25.55 -7.73 -13.01
C ILE A 816 26.60 -7.37 -14.05
N ASN A 817 27.14 -6.15 -14.01
CA ASN A 817 28.13 -5.65 -14.98
C ASN A 817 29.44 -6.41 -14.90
N LYS A 818 29.81 -6.93 -13.73
CA LYS A 818 31.02 -7.76 -13.55
C LYS A 818 30.80 -9.22 -13.93
N ALA A 819 29.64 -9.78 -13.69
CA ALA A 819 29.33 -11.17 -13.95
C ALA A 819 29.10 -11.49 -15.42
N LYS A 820 28.36 -10.64 -16.14
CA LYS A 820 27.98 -10.86 -17.55
C LYS A 820 29.15 -11.05 -18.51
N PRO A 821 30.28 -10.31 -18.44
CA PRO A 821 31.43 -10.56 -19.27
C PRO A 821 32.09 -11.93 -19.03
N VAL A 822 32.02 -12.44 -17.80
CA VAL A 822 32.59 -13.76 -17.43
C VAL A 822 31.66 -14.89 -17.83
N ARG A 823 30.35 -14.70 -17.62
CA ARG A 823 29.29 -15.68 -17.93
C ARG A 823 28.10 -14.97 -18.58
N PRO A 824 28.12 -14.80 -19.92
CA PRO A 824 27.08 -13.99 -20.61
C PRO A 824 25.65 -14.50 -20.44
N ASP A 825 25.48 -15.81 -20.24
CA ASP A 825 24.20 -16.50 -20.09
C ASP A 825 23.79 -16.71 -18.63
N ILE A 826 24.47 -16.06 -17.68
CA ILE A 826 24.15 -16.19 -16.25
C ILE A 826 22.71 -15.77 -15.95
N LYS A 827 21.96 -16.64 -15.30
CA LYS A 827 20.64 -16.28 -14.78
C LYS A 827 20.78 -15.38 -13.56
N LEU A 828 20.02 -14.31 -13.57
CA LEU A 828 20.02 -13.28 -12.53
C LEU A 828 18.61 -13.16 -11.97
N GLY A 829 18.46 -13.39 -10.69
CA GLY A 829 17.18 -13.29 -9.99
C GLY A 829 17.26 -12.50 -8.69
N ILE A 830 16.12 -12.24 -8.12
CA ILE A 830 15.95 -11.64 -6.79
C ILE A 830 14.99 -12.51 -5.99
N CYS A 831 15.29 -12.76 -4.73
CA CYS A 831 14.46 -13.59 -3.86
C CYS A 831 14.19 -13.00 -2.47
N GLY A 832 14.71 -11.80 -2.17
CA GLY A 832 14.36 -11.09 -0.95
C GLY A 832 12.90 -10.62 -0.92
N GLU A 833 12.47 -10.08 0.19
CA GLU A 833 11.09 -9.57 0.36
C GLU A 833 10.71 -8.49 -0.68
N HIS A 834 11.69 -7.79 -1.20
CA HIS A 834 11.53 -6.81 -2.27
C HIS A 834 11.02 -7.40 -3.60
N GLY A 835 11.20 -8.71 -3.83
CA GLY A 835 10.82 -9.37 -5.09
C GLY A 835 9.33 -9.31 -5.44
N GLY A 836 8.46 -9.05 -4.47
CA GLY A 836 7.02 -8.83 -4.65
C GLY A 836 6.59 -7.36 -4.62
N ASP A 837 7.52 -6.44 -4.41
CA ASP A 837 7.23 -5.00 -4.41
C ASP A 837 7.19 -4.45 -5.85
N PRO A 838 6.09 -3.80 -6.27
CA PRO A 838 5.96 -3.30 -7.64
C PRO A 838 7.07 -2.34 -8.09
N ARG A 839 7.53 -1.45 -7.20
CA ARG A 839 8.62 -0.51 -7.51
C ARG A 839 9.95 -1.25 -7.72
N THR A 840 10.22 -2.23 -6.87
CA THR A 840 11.41 -3.09 -6.99
C THR A 840 11.36 -3.95 -8.24
N VAL A 841 10.19 -4.49 -8.61
CA VAL A 841 10.03 -5.27 -9.86
C VAL A 841 10.34 -4.41 -11.08
N GLU A 842 9.87 -3.16 -11.11
CA GLU A 842 10.20 -2.20 -12.17
C GLU A 842 11.72 -1.92 -12.24
N PHE A 843 12.36 -1.73 -11.09
CA PHE A 843 13.81 -1.61 -11.01
C PHE A 843 14.53 -2.84 -11.56
N CYS A 844 14.10 -4.04 -11.16
CA CYS A 844 14.66 -5.31 -11.65
C CYS A 844 14.53 -5.46 -13.17
N HIS A 845 13.42 -5.00 -13.74
CA HIS A 845 13.26 -4.95 -15.19
C HIS A 845 14.30 -4.02 -15.84
N ARG A 846 14.47 -2.81 -15.31
CA ARG A 846 15.42 -1.82 -15.85
C ARG A 846 16.87 -2.29 -15.83
N ILE A 847 17.28 -3.00 -14.78
CA ILE A 847 18.65 -3.52 -14.67
C ILE A 847 18.88 -4.85 -15.38
N GLY A 848 17.84 -5.42 -15.99
CA GLY A 848 17.93 -6.61 -16.83
C GLY A 848 18.01 -7.93 -16.08
N LEU A 849 17.31 -8.09 -14.96
CA LEU A 849 17.17 -9.38 -14.30
C LEU A 849 16.40 -10.37 -15.16
N THR A 850 16.64 -11.67 -14.95
CA THR A 850 15.95 -12.77 -15.63
C THR A 850 14.58 -13.02 -14.99
N TYR A 851 14.52 -13.01 -13.65
CA TYR A 851 13.30 -13.24 -12.90
C TYR A 851 13.27 -12.50 -11.57
N VAL A 852 12.06 -12.33 -11.05
CA VAL A 852 11.80 -11.95 -9.66
C VAL A 852 11.14 -13.13 -8.94
N SER A 853 11.38 -13.29 -7.63
CA SER A 853 10.78 -14.34 -6.83
C SER A 853 10.15 -13.73 -5.57
N CYS A 854 8.91 -14.12 -5.30
CA CYS A 854 8.12 -13.54 -4.21
C CYS A 854 7.22 -14.60 -3.56
N SER A 855 6.57 -14.24 -2.46
CA SER A 855 5.58 -15.11 -1.82
C SER A 855 4.42 -15.45 -2.77
N PRO A 856 3.75 -16.60 -2.59
CA PRO A 856 2.73 -17.09 -3.54
C PRO A 856 1.64 -16.07 -3.87
N TYR A 857 1.11 -15.37 -2.89
CA TYR A 857 0.02 -14.40 -3.08
C TYR A 857 0.49 -13.10 -3.75
N ARG A 858 1.79 -12.84 -3.81
CA ARG A 858 2.36 -11.70 -4.54
C ARG A 858 2.67 -11.99 -6.00
N VAL A 859 2.57 -13.24 -6.43
CA VAL A 859 2.85 -13.61 -7.83
C VAL A 859 2.02 -12.82 -8.83
N PRO A 860 0.69 -12.64 -8.68
CA PRO A 860 -0.08 -11.82 -9.60
C PRO A 860 0.37 -10.35 -9.63
N LEU A 861 0.71 -9.77 -8.47
CA LEU A 861 1.24 -8.39 -8.38
C LEU A 861 2.54 -8.25 -9.17
N ALA A 862 3.47 -9.17 -8.95
CA ALA A 862 4.76 -9.16 -9.63
C ALA A 862 4.60 -9.34 -11.16
N ARG A 863 3.70 -10.19 -11.61
CA ARG A 863 3.37 -10.36 -13.03
C ARG A 863 2.85 -9.06 -13.65
N LEU A 864 1.91 -8.39 -12.97
CA LEU A 864 1.39 -7.10 -13.44
C LEU A 864 2.46 -6.01 -13.42
N ALA A 865 3.23 -5.90 -12.34
CA ALA A 865 4.31 -4.91 -12.24
C ALA A 865 5.38 -5.12 -13.32
N ALA A 866 5.76 -6.36 -13.62
CA ALA A 866 6.67 -6.69 -14.70
C ALA A 866 6.11 -6.30 -16.08
N ALA A 867 4.83 -6.55 -16.31
CA ALA A 867 4.15 -6.13 -17.53
C ALA A 867 4.10 -4.60 -17.68
N GLN A 868 3.76 -3.90 -16.60
CA GLN A 868 3.76 -2.43 -16.60
C GLN A 868 5.14 -1.84 -16.89
N ALA A 869 6.19 -2.41 -16.31
CA ALA A 869 7.58 -2.01 -16.58
C ALA A 869 7.92 -2.15 -18.08
N ALA A 870 7.57 -3.28 -18.67
CA ALA A 870 7.79 -3.52 -20.10
C ALA A 870 6.99 -2.56 -21.00
N VAL A 871 5.75 -2.25 -20.65
CA VAL A 871 4.91 -1.29 -21.38
C VAL A 871 5.47 0.12 -21.26
N LYS A 872 5.90 0.56 -20.07
CA LYS A 872 6.50 1.89 -19.86
C LYS A 872 7.79 2.05 -20.68
N GLU A 873 8.67 1.06 -20.67
CA GLU A 873 9.88 1.05 -21.50
C GLU A 873 9.57 1.21 -22.99
N LYS A 874 8.59 0.44 -23.50
CA LYS A 874 8.14 0.51 -24.89
C LYS A 874 7.54 1.88 -25.26
N MET A 875 6.93 2.56 -24.30
CA MET A 875 6.37 3.90 -24.46
C MET A 875 7.41 5.03 -24.29
N GLY A 876 8.65 4.72 -23.93
CA GLY A 876 9.71 5.69 -23.64
C GLY A 876 9.47 6.52 -22.37
N LYS A 877 8.79 5.94 -21.40
CA LYS A 877 8.45 6.56 -20.09
C LYS A 877 9.32 6.03 -18.97
#